data_a681ee58a5e44591fe47417190aec4ef
#
_entry.id   a681ee58a5e44591fe47417190aec4ef
#
_cell.length_a   1.000
_cell.length_b   1.000
_cell.length_c   1.000
_cell.angle_alpha   90.00
_cell.angle_beta   90.00
_cell.angle_gamma   90.00
#
_symmetry.space_group_name_H-M   'P 1'
#
loop_
_entity.id
_entity.type
_entity.pdbx_description
1 polymer ?
#
loop_
_entity_poly.entity_id
_entity_poly.type
_entity_poly.pdbx_seq_one_letter_code
_entity_poly.pdbx_strand_id
1 'polypeptide(L)'
;MAAATSSSPISFTAKPSSKSLLPISRFSLPFSLIPQKPSSLRHSPLSISAVLNTPVNVAPPSPEKIEKNKTFISRYAPDEPRKGADILVEALERQGVETVFAYPGGTSMEIHQALTRSSTIRNVLPRHEQGGVFAAEGYARSSGKPGICIATSGPGATNLVSGLADAMLDSVPLVAITGQVPRRMIGTDAFQETPIVEVTRSITKHNYLVMDVDDIPRIVQEAFFLATSGRPGPVLVDVPKDIQQQLAIPNWDQPMRLPGYMSRLPQPPEVSQLGQIVRLISESKRPVLYVGGGSLNSSDELGRFVELTGIPVASTLMGLGSYPCNDELSLQMLGMHGTVYANYAVEHSDLLLAFGVRFDDRVTGKLEAFASRAKIVHIDIDSAEIGKNKTPHVSVCGDVKLALQGMNKVLENRAEELKLDFGVWRSELSEQKQKFPLSFKTFGEAIPPQYAIQVLDELTDGKAIISTGVGQHQMWAAQFYKYRKPRQWLSSSGLGAMGFGLPAAIGASVANPDAIVVDIDGDGSFIMNVQELATIRVENLPVKVLLLNNQHLGMVMQWEDRFYKANRAHTYLGDPAKENEIFPNMLQFAGACGIPAARVTKKEELRDAIQTMLDTPGPYLLDVICPHQEHVLPMIPSGGTFKDVITEGDGRTKY
;
A
#
# COMPACT_ATOMS: atom_id res chain seq x y z
N MET A 1 15.64 -45.28 -42.86
CA MET A 1 16.84 -46.13 -42.64
C MET A 1 17.42 -45.80 -41.30
N ALA A 2 17.52 -46.81 -40.48
CA ALA A 2 17.91 -46.76 -39.09
C ALA A 2 19.41 -46.57 -38.88
N ALA A 3 19.77 -45.92 -37.77
CA ALA A 3 20.94 -46.34 -36.98
C ALA A 3 20.75 -45.83 -35.54
N ALA A 4 20.50 -46.76 -34.66
CA ALA A 4 20.55 -46.61 -33.21
C ALA A 4 22.02 -46.70 -32.76
N THR A 5 22.40 -45.89 -31.76
CA THR A 5 23.55 -46.17 -30.90
C THR A 5 23.15 -45.98 -29.44
N SER A 6 23.27 -47.10 -28.75
CA SER A 6 23.12 -47.29 -27.32
C SER A 6 24.23 -46.66 -26.50
N SER A 7 23.97 -46.05 -25.39
CA SER A 7 24.92 -45.89 -24.29
C SER A 7 24.23 -46.09 -22.93
N SER A 8 24.83 -46.98 -22.17
CA SER A 8 24.41 -47.54 -20.87
C SER A 8 24.50 -46.53 -19.71
N PRO A 9 23.76 -46.76 -18.60
CA PRO A 9 23.78 -45.88 -17.44
C PRO A 9 24.94 -46.20 -16.48
N ILE A 10 25.59 -45.15 -16.00
CA ILE A 10 26.58 -45.25 -14.92
C ILE A 10 25.83 -45.10 -13.58
N SER A 11 25.87 -46.16 -12.80
CA SER A 11 25.37 -46.18 -11.42
C SER A 11 26.43 -45.63 -10.45
N PHE A 12 26.07 -44.61 -9.67
CA PHE A 12 26.83 -44.22 -8.49
C PHE A 12 26.10 -44.70 -7.23
N THR A 13 26.71 -45.70 -6.58
CA THR A 13 26.35 -46.09 -5.23
C THR A 13 27.15 -45.29 -4.22
N ALA A 14 26.51 -44.46 -3.40
CA ALA A 14 27.10 -43.85 -2.21
C ALA A 14 26.57 -44.52 -0.95
N LYS A 15 27.48 -45.08 -0.15
CA LYS A 15 27.21 -45.64 1.18
C LYS A 15 26.96 -44.51 2.21
N PRO A 16 26.06 -44.69 3.21
CA PRO A 16 25.93 -43.72 4.28
C PRO A 16 26.97 -43.97 5.37
N SER A 17 27.68 -42.95 5.78
CA SER A 17 28.51 -42.95 6.98
C SER A 17 27.72 -42.39 8.17
N SER A 18 27.55 -43.24 9.18
CA SER A 18 27.03 -42.93 10.50
C SER A 18 27.99 -41.99 11.26
N LYS A 19 27.52 -40.87 11.73
CA LYS A 19 28.15 -40.14 12.84
C LYS A 19 27.12 -39.85 13.93
N SER A 20 27.53 -40.26 15.13
CA SER A 20 26.89 -40.28 16.41
C SER A 20 26.37 -38.91 16.89
N LEU A 21 25.17 -38.93 17.48
CA LEU A 21 24.56 -37.89 18.30
C LEU A 21 25.28 -37.83 19.66
N LEU A 22 25.71 -36.62 20.04
CA LEU A 22 26.09 -36.27 21.41
C LEU A 22 24.94 -35.52 22.08
N PRO A 23 24.72 -35.69 23.40
CA PRO A 23 23.54 -35.16 24.10
C PRO A 23 23.75 -33.69 24.52
N ILE A 24 22.68 -32.90 24.37
CA ILE A 24 22.58 -31.52 24.84
C ILE A 24 22.38 -31.52 26.35
N SER A 25 23.38 -31.02 27.10
CA SER A 25 23.29 -30.79 28.54
C SER A 25 22.51 -29.51 28.83
N ARG A 26 21.54 -29.62 29.73
CA ARG A 26 20.79 -28.50 30.32
C ARG A 26 21.74 -27.69 31.20
N PHE A 27 21.89 -26.40 30.95
CA PHE A 27 22.42 -25.45 31.89
C PHE A 27 21.27 -24.68 32.56
N SER A 28 21.10 -24.93 33.85
CA SER A 28 20.31 -24.14 34.79
C SER A 28 21.26 -23.18 35.51
N LEU A 29 20.96 -21.89 35.47
CA LEU A 29 21.65 -20.88 36.31
C LEU A 29 20.66 -20.36 37.35
N PRO A 30 21.10 -20.14 38.59
CA PRO A 30 20.24 -19.72 39.69
C PRO A 30 20.09 -18.18 39.73
N PHE A 31 18.86 -17.73 39.97
CA PHE A 31 18.55 -16.36 40.35
C PHE A 31 18.97 -16.11 41.78
N SER A 32 19.82 -15.10 42.03
CA SER A 32 19.98 -14.50 43.34
C SER A 32 19.53 -13.03 43.28
N LEU A 33 18.51 -12.71 44.04
CA LEU A 33 18.01 -11.36 44.31
C LEU A 33 18.90 -10.73 45.40
N ILE A 34 19.45 -9.55 45.12
CA ILE A 34 19.97 -8.63 46.14
C ILE A 34 19.28 -7.27 45.94
N PRO A 35 18.59 -6.71 46.94
CA PRO A 35 17.97 -5.40 46.85
C PRO A 35 18.99 -4.30 47.19
N GLN A 36 19.18 -3.34 46.28
CA GLN A 36 19.87 -2.08 46.62
C GLN A 36 18.83 -0.98 46.86
N LYS A 37 18.97 -0.32 48.02
CA LYS A 37 18.19 0.87 48.41
C LYS A 37 18.62 2.09 47.59
N PRO A 38 17.72 2.97 47.15
CA PRO A 38 18.08 4.23 46.52
C PRO A 38 18.34 5.31 47.58
N SER A 39 19.42 6.06 47.38
CA SER A 39 19.76 7.27 48.13
C SER A 39 18.86 8.43 47.72
N SER A 40 18.34 9.13 48.72
CA SER A 40 17.44 10.28 48.62
C SER A 40 18.18 11.53 48.12
N LEU A 41 17.72 12.08 46.98
CA LEU A 41 17.88 13.50 46.66
C LEU A 41 16.50 14.13 46.62
N ARG A 42 16.25 15.02 47.58
CA ARG A 42 15.04 15.83 47.70
C ARG A 42 15.05 16.91 46.61
N HIS A 43 14.15 16.83 45.66
CA HIS A 43 13.63 17.99 44.93
C HIS A 43 12.16 18.10 45.16
N SER A 44 11.71 19.28 45.57
CA SER A 44 10.34 19.63 45.90
C SER A 44 9.41 19.44 44.69
N PRO A 45 8.25 18.79 44.81
CA PRO A 45 7.29 18.72 43.74
C PRO A 45 6.48 20.01 43.71
N LEU A 46 6.59 20.76 42.62
CA LEU A 46 5.55 21.72 42.24
C LEU A 46 4.30 20.93 41.91
N SER A 47 3.20 21.28 42.56
CA SER A 47 1.93 20.58 42.52
C SER A 47 1.26 20.68 41.14
N ILE A 48 1.34 19.61 40.37
CA ILE A 48 0.63 19.41 39.08
C ILE A 48 -0.79 18.82 39.31
N SER A 49 -1.25 18.70 40.55
CA SER A 49 -2.45 17.92 40.90
C SER A 49 -3.81 18.62 40.70
N ALA A 50 -3.86 19.84 40.20
CA ALA A 50 -5.13 20.60 40.22
C ALA A 50 -5.86 20.73 38.88
N VAL A 51 -5.32 20.29 37.74
CA VAL A 51 -5.96 20.47 36.42
C VAL A 51 -6.33 19.12 35.75
N LEU A 52 -5.94 17.98 36.33
CA LEU A 52 -6.15 16.66 35.73
C LEU A 52 -7.43 15.93 36.18
N ASN A 53 -8.30 16.55 37.00
CA ASN A 53 -9.47 15.87 37.57
C ASN A 53 -10.81 16.25 36.95
N THR A 54 -10.88 16.64 35.69
CA THR A 54 -12.11 16.51 34.93
C THR A 54 -12.10 15.16 34.23
N PRO A 55 -12.96 14.19 34.58
CA PRO A 55 -13.07 12.97 33.80
C PRO A 55 -13.60 13.36 32.43
N VAL A 56 -12.70 13.37 31.44
CA VAL A 56 -13.13 13.33 30.04
C VAL A 56 -13.70 11.93 29.85
N ASN A 57 -15.00 11.83 29.94
CA ASN A 57 -15.75 10.63 29.63
C ASN A 57 -15.67 10.41 28.10
N VAL A 58 -14.52 9.96 27.61
CA VAL A 58 -14.38 9.44 26.26
C VAL A 58 -14.92 8.02 26.36
N ALA A 59 -16.21 7.86 26.11
CA ALA A 59 -16.75 6.55 25.83
C ALA A 59 -15.86 5.91 24.76
N PRO A 60 -15.53 4.59 24.86
CA PRO A 60 -14.84 3.90 23.78
C PRO A 60 -15.62 4.21 22.50
N PRO A 61 -14.96 4.50 21.37
CA PRO A 61 -15.69 4.68 20.13
C PRO A 61 -16.53 3.42 19.97
N SER A 62 -17.85 3.58 20.13
CA SER A 62 -18.75 2.60 19.55
C SER A 62 -18.29 2.46 18.13
N PRO A 63 -18.16 1.23 17.56
CA PRO A 63 -17.86 1.07 16.15
C PRO A 63 -18.70 2.13 15.45
N GLU A 64 -18.05 3.05 14.74
CA GLU A 64 -18.71 4.19 14.11
C GLU A 64 -19.98 3.61 13.53
N LYS A 65 -21.10 4.16 13.97
CA LYS A 65 -22.39 3.72 13.43
C LYS A 65 -22.24 3.98 11.96
N ILE A 66 -21.90 2.91 11.20
CA ILE A 66 -22.11 2.89 9.77
C ILE A 66 -23.50 3.48 9.65
N GLU A 67 -23.60 4.65 9.01
CA GLU A 67 -24.87 5.35 8.89
C GLU A 67 -25.91 4.33 8.45
N LYS A 68 -26.73 3.89 9.40
CA LYS A 68 -27.86 2.98 9.15
C LYS A 68 -28.96 3.78 8.47
N ASN A 69 -28.65 4.41 7.32
CA ASN A 69 -29.59 5.27 6.63
C ASN A 69 -30.11 4.73 5.28
N LYS A 70 -29.78 3.46 4.96
CA LYS A 70 -30.62 2.67 4.06
C LYS A 70 -30.88 1.34 4.73
N THR A 71 -32.07 1.12 5.23
CA THR A 71 -32.53 -0.20 5.69
C THR A 71 -32.36 -1.15 4.52
N PHE A 72 -31.40 -2.11 4.64
CA PHE A 72 -31.23 -3.14 3.62
C PHE A 72 -32.55 -3.91 3.50
N ILE A 73 -33.09 -3.99 2.32
CA ILE A 73 -34.32 -4.74 2.02
C ILE A 73 -33.89 -6.00 1.27
N SER A 74 -34.05 -7.16 1.92
CA SER A 74 -33.81 -8.44 1.28
C SER A 74 -34.80 -8.69 0.16
N ARG A 75 -34.33 -9.32 -0.93
CA ARG A 75 -35.20 -9.84 -1.99
C ARG A 75 -35.93 -11.12 -1.62
N TYR A 76 -35.58 -11.72 -0.51
CA TYR A 76 -36.12 -12.98 0.01
C TYR A 76 -36.97 -12.70 1.26
N ALA A 77 -37.99 -13.54 1.48
CA ALA A 77 -38.71 -13.55 2.76
C ALA A 77 -37.76 -14.05 3.90
N PRO A 78 -37.98 -13.63 5.16
CA PRO A 78 -37.10 -14.01 6.28
C PRO A 78 -36.92 -15.51 6.48
N ASP A 79 -37.97 -16.28 6.23
CA ASP A 79 -38.05 -17.75 6.38
C ASP A 79 -37.91 -18.52 5.05
N GLU A 80 -37.56 -17.83 3.97
CA GLU A 80 -37.38 -18.43 2.66
C GLU A 80 -36.02 -19.13 2.56
N PRO A 81 -36.00 -20.47 2.30
CA PRO A 81 -34.76 -21.17 2.03
C PRO A 81 -34.12 -20.71 0.72
N ARG A 82 -32.80 -20.46 0.74
CA ARG A 82 -32.02 -20.03 -0.42
C ARG A 82 -30.67 -20.72 -0.49
N LYS A 83 -30.06 -20.76 -1.67
CA LYS A 83 -28.73 -21.38 -1.84
C LYS A 83 -27.67 -20.61 -1.06
N GLY A 84 -26.64 -21.34 -0.60
CA GLY A 84 -25.48 -20.73 0.06
C GLY A 84 -24.83 -19.61 -0.74
N ALA A 85 -24.81 -19.71 -2.08
CA ALA A 85 -24.34 -18.63 -2.95
C ALA A 85 -25.22 -17.37 -2.85
N ASP A 86 -26.55 -17.50 -2.74
CA ASP A 86 -27.46 -16.37 -2.52
C ASP A 86 -27.29 -15.76 -1.12
N ILE A 87 -27.06 -16.61 -0.11
CA ILE A 87 -26.75 -16.17 1.26
C ILE A 87 -25.44 -15.37 1.27
N LEU A 88 -24.41 -15.83 0.55
CA LEU A 88 -23.13 -15.16 0.43
C LEU A 88 -23.29 -13.77 -0.22
N VAL A 89 -23.99 -13.68 -1.34
CA VAL A 89 -24.21 -12.40 -2.03
C VAL A 89 -25.05 -11.45 -1.17
N GLU A 90 -26.11 -11.94 -0.51
CA GLU A 90 -26.87 -11.12 0.42
C GLU A 90 -26.01 -10.66 1.62
N ALA A 91 -25.11 -11.51 2.13
CA ALA A 91 -24.19 -11.12 3.20
C ALA A 91 -23.27 -9.97 2.75
N LEU A 92 -22.78 -9.99 1.49
CA LEU A 92 -22.01 -8.88 0.92
C LEU A 92 -22.85 -7.60 0.80
N GLU A 93 -24.08 -7.70 0.32
CA GLU A 93 -25.02 -6.56 0.24
C GLU A 93 -25.27 -5.94 1.63
N ARG A 94 -25.40 -6.76 2.67
CA ARG A 94 -25.58 -6.31 4.06
C ARG A 94 -24.32 -5.62 4.63
N GLN A 95 -23.13 -5.91 4.09
CA GLN A 95 -21.89 -5.17 4.39
C GLN A 95 -21.76 -3.87 3.57
N GLY A 96 -22.74 -3.54 2.73
CA GLY A 96 -22.71 -2.34 1.90
C GLY A 96 -21.81 -2.45 0.66
N VAL A 97 -21.58 -3.66 0.17
CA VAL A 97 -20.82 -3.89 -1.07
C VAL A 97 -21.67 -3.47 -2.27
N GLU A 98 -21.12 -2.58 -3.10
CA GLU A 98 -21.73 -2.10 -4.33
C GLU A 98 -21.00 -2.60 -5.59
N THR A 99 -19.74 -3.02 -5.43
CA THR A 99 -18.90 -3.49 -6.54
C THR A 99 -18.05 -4.68 -6.12
N VAL A 100 -17.91 -5.64 -7.03
CA VAL A 100 -16.95 -6.76 -6.93
C VAL A 100 -16.17 -6.86 -8.23
N PHE A 101 -14.91 -7.33 -8.12
CA PHE A 101 -14.04 -7.64 -9.26
C PHE A 101 -13.96 -9.18 -9.37
N ALA A 102 -14.81 -9.77 -10.21
CA ALA A 102 -15.02 -11.20 -10.17
C ALA A 102 -14.86 -11.86 -11.53
N TYR A 103 -14.03 -12.91 -11.58
CA TYR A 103 -13.79 -13.73 -12.76
C TYR A 103 -14.43 -15.12 -12.59
N PRO A 104 -15.36 -15.53 -13.48
CA PRO A 104 -16.11 -16.77 -13.33
C PRO A 104 -15.29 -18.02 -13.64
N GLY A 105 -15.63 -19.12 -12.96
CA GLY A 105 -15.09 -20.43 -13.26
C GLY A 105 -15.92 -21.55 -12.61
N GLY A 106 -15.50 -22.81 -12.81
CA GLY A 106 -16.28 -23.99 -12.49
C GLY A 106 -16.79 -24.09 -11.04
N THR A 107 -15.98 -23.66 -10.06
CA THR A 107 -16.35 -23.74 -8.64
C THR A 107 -16.94 -22.44 -8.09
N SER A 108 -16.87 -21.32 -8.81
CA SER A 108 -17.53 -20.05 -8.44
C SER A 108 -18.82 -19.76 -9.23
N MET A 109 -19.28 -20.69 -10.08
CA MET A 109 -20.41 -20.48 -10.96
C MET A 109 -21.71 -20.15 -10.21
N GLU A 110 -21.98 -20.79 -9.09
CA GLU A 110 -23.18 -20.52 -8.27
C GLU A 110 -23.12 -19.09 -7.70
N ILE A 111 -21.94 -18.62 -7.28
CA ILE A 111 -21.74 -17.25 -6.80
C ILE A 111 -22.04 -16.26 -7.93
N HIS A 112 -21.52 -16.49 -9.14
CA HIS A 112 -21.81 -15.64 -10.30
C HIS A 112 -23.28 -15.63 -10.67
N GLN A 113 -23.97 -16.79 -10.60
CA GLN A 113 -25.42 -16.85 -10.79
C GLN A 113 -26.18 -16.06 -9.70
N ALA A 114 -25.70 -16.05 -8.47
CA ALA A 114 -26.28 -15.26 -7.38
C ALA A 114 -26.04 -13.74 -7.60
N LEU A 115 -24.86 -13.35 -8.06
CA LEU A 115 -24.54 -11.96 -8.41
C LEU A 115 -25.47 -11.40 -9.50
N THR A 116 -25.88 -12.20 -10.50
CA THR A 116 -26.84 -11.74 -11.53
C THR A 116 -28.23 -11.44 -10.97
N ARG A 117 -28.56 -11.96 -9.79
CA ARG A 117 -29.81 -11.66 -9.07
C ARG A 117 -29.71 -10.47 -8.13
N SER A 118 -28.50 -9.97 -7.87
CA SER A 118 -28.29 -8.75 -7.08
C SER A 118 -28.71 -7.52 -7.88
N SER A 119 -29.44 -6.62 -7.24
CA SER A 119 -29.76 -5.30 -7.79
C SER A 119 -28.81 -4.19 -7.29
N THR A 120 -27.93 -4.51 -6.35
CA THR A 120 -27.03 -3.54 -5.70
C THR A 120 -25.57 -3.77 -6.04
N ILE A 121 -25.15 -5.03 -6.24
CA ILE A 121 -23.77 -5.35 -6.54
C ILE A 121 -23.52 -5.39 -8.05
N ARG A 122 -22.65 -4.52 -8.53
CA ARG A 122 -22.09 -4.57 -9.89
C ARG A 122 -20.87 -5.47 -9.92
N ASN A 123 -20.79 -6.37 -10.90
CA ASN A 123 -19.54 -7.08 -11.20
C ASN A 123 -18.76 -6.35 -12.29
N VAL A 124 -17.54 -5.94 -12.00
CA VAL A 124 -16.54 -5.51 -12.99
C VAL A 124 -15.72 -6.74 -13.36
N LEU A 125 -15.86 -7.21 -14.62
CA LEU A 125 -15.20 -8.42 -15.09
C LEU A 125 -13.76 -8.11 -15.56
N PRO A 126 -12.71 -8.44 -14.78
CA PRO A 126 -11.33 -8.31 -15.23
C PRO A 126 -11.02 -9.32 -16.35
N ARG A 127 -9.86 -9.23 -16.97
CA ARG A 127 -9.40 -10.19 -17.97
C ARG A 127 -8.41 -11.21 -17.41
N HIS A 128 -8.01 -10.99 -16.16
CA HIS A 128 -7.19 -11.91 -15.39
C HIS A 128 -7.47 -11.70 -13.89
N GLU A 129 -7.41 -12.73 -13.06
CA GLU A 129 -7.71 -12.63 -11.63
C GLU A 129 -6.69 -11.73 -10.90
N GLN A 130 -5.42 -11.71 -11.35
CA GLN A 130 -4.42 -10.78 -10.83
C GLN A 130 -4.82 -9.32 -11.10
N GLY A 131 -5.31 -9.01 -12.31
CA GLY A 131 -5.90 -7.70 -12.60
C GLY A 131 -7.10 -7.40 -11.71
N GLY A 132 -7.93 -8.41 -11.44
CA GLY A 132 -9.10 -8.28 -10.56
C GLY A 132 -8.74 -7.94 -9.12
N VAL A 133 -7.74 -8.60 -8.52
CA VAL A 133 -7.31 -8.30 -7.15
C VAL A 133 -6.62 -6.94 -7.06
N PHE A 134 -5.80 -6.54 -8.03
CA PHE A 134 -5.21 -5.20 -8.07
C PHE A 134 -6.26 -4.10 -8.29
N ALA A 135 -7.31 -4.37 -9.07
CA ALA A 135 -8.44 -3.44 -9.20
C ALA A 135 -9.20 -3.30 -7.87
N ALA A 136 -9.42 -4.41 -7.14
CA ALA A 136 -10.00 -4.36 -5.79
C ALA A 136 -9.13 -3.55 -4.82
N GLU A 137 -7.80 -3.66 -4.92
CA GLU A 137 -6.87 -2.82 -4.15
C GLU A 137 -6.97 -1.34 -4.53
N GLY A 138 -6.98 -1.01 -5.82
CA GLY A 138 -7.15 0.36 -6.30
C GLY A 138 -8.47 0.98 -5.81
N TYR A 139 -9.55 0.19 -5.81
CA TYR A 139 -10.83 0.58 -5.20
C TYR A 139 -10.68 0.88 -3.71
N ALA A 140 -10.04 -0.02 -2.95
CA ALA A 140 -9.88 0.13 -1.51
C ALA A 140 -8.97 1.31 -1.15
N ARG A 141 -7.84 1.45 -1.83
CA ARG A 141 -6.87 2.54 -1.59
C ARG A 141 -7.49 3.92 -1.86
N SER A 142 -8.28 4.06 -2.92
CA SER A 142 -8.87 5.35 -3.31
C SER A 142 -10.14 5.70 -2.54
N SER A 143 -10.99 4.72 -2.20
CA SER A 143 -12.26 4.95 -1.49
C SER A 143 -12.15 4.88 0.04
N GLY A 144 -11.18 4.10 0.56
CA GLY A 144 -11.10 3.74 1.98
C GLY A 144 -12.06 2.63 2.40
N LYS A 145 -12.86 2.08 1.49
CA LYS A 145 -13.73 0.93 1.71
C LYS A 145 -13.00 -0.38 1.38
N PRO A 146 -13.38 -1.54 1.92
CA PRO A 146 -12.79 -2.82 1.52
C PRO A 146 -13.00 -3.10 0.04
N GLY A 147 -11.93 -3.56 -0.64
CA GLY A 147 -12.03 -4.10 -2.00
C GLY A 147 -12.48 -5.56 -1.98
N ILE A 148 -13.28 -5.97 -2.96
CA ILE A 148 -13.80 -7.34 -3.03
C ILE A 148 -13.40 -7.96 -4.37
N CYS A 149 -12.68 -9.08 -4.33
CA CYS A 149 -12.40 -9.89 -5.52
C CYS A 149 -12.91 -11.31 -5.36
N ILE A 150 -13.37 -11.90 -6.48
CA ILE A 150 -13.92 -13.26 -6.49
C ILE A 150 -13.26 -14.05 -7.61
N ALA A 151 -12.75 -15.26 -7.29
CA ALA A 151 -12.14 -16.16 -8.25
C ALA A 151 -12.62 -17.60 -8.09
N THR A 152 -12.39 -18.42 -9.09
CA THR A 152 -12.61 -19.86 -9.02
C THR A 152 -11.47 -20.55 -8.29
N SER A 153 -11.60 -21.85 -8.03
CA SER A 153 -10.53 -22.69 -7.44
C SER A 153 -9.31 -22.83 -8.36
N GLY A 154 -8.28 -23.50 -7.87
CA GLY A 154 -7.10 -23.83 -8.67
C GLY A 154 -6.40 -22.58 -9.18
N PRO A 155 -6.21 -22.46 -10.52
CA PRO A 155 -5.47 -21.34 -11.12
C PRO A 155 -6.12 -19.99 -10.83
N GLY A 156 -7.45 -19.90 -10.73
CA GLY A 156 -8.12 -18.65 -10.40
C GLY A 156 -7.74 -18.16 -9.00
N ALA A 157 -7.79 -19.02 -8.01
CA ALA A 157 -7.40 -18.69 -6.64
C ALA A 157 -5.89 -18.39 -6.53
N THR A 158 -5.03 -19.16 -7.19
CA THR A 158 -3.57 -18.92 -7.15
C THR A 158 -3.16 -17.62 -7.84
N ASN A 159 -3.91 -17.15 -8.84
CA ASN A 159 -3.66 -15.86 -9.49
C ASN A 159 -3.93 -14.64 -8.57
N LEU A 160 -4.62 -14.83 -7.43
CA LEU A 160 -4.83 -13.77 -6.42
C LEU A 160 -3.61 -13.55 -5.52
N VAL A 161 -2.66 -14.49 -5.47
CA VAL A 161 -1.57 -14.51 -4.48
C VAL A 161 -0.75 -13.22 -4.47
N SER A 162 -0.38 -12.70 -5.64
CA SER A 162 0.39 -11.45 -5.74
C SER A 162 -0.35 -10.25 -5.13
N GLY A 163 -1.65 -10.11 -5.43
CA GLY A 163 -2.45 -9.02 -4.87
C GLY A 163 -2.70 -9.17 -3.36
N LEU A 164 -2.96 -10.40 -2.89
CA LEU A 164 -3.08 -10.65 -1.45
C LEU A 164 -1.78 -10.30 -0.70
N ALA A 165 -0.63 -10.66 -1.26
CA ALA A 165 0.67 -10.33 -0.67
C ALA A 165 0.91 -8.81 -0.67
N ASP A 166 0.54 -8.10 -1.73
CA ASP A 166 0.64 -6.64 -1.82
C ASP A 166 -0.27 -5.96 -0.79
N ALA A 167 -1.54 -6.34 -0.75
CA ALA A 167 -2.51 -5.83 0.20
C ALA A 167 -2.07 -6.05 1.67
N MET A 168 -1.44 -7.20 1.96
CA MET A 168 -0.91 -7.50 3.31
C MET A 168 0.25 -6.59 3.68
N LEU A 169 1.21 -6.39 2.77
CA LEU A 169 2.39 -5.56 3.01
C LEU A 169 2.05 -4.07 3.11
N ASP A 170 1.06 -3.61 2.33
CA ASP A 170 0.64 -2.21 2.30
C ASP A 170 -0.57 -1.90 3.18
N SER A 171 -1.05 -2.89 3.95
CA SER A 171 -2.16 -2.72 4.90
C SER A 171 -3.46 -2.26 4.22
N VAL A 172 -3.82 -2.88 3.08
CA VAL A 172 -5.01 -2.57 2.31
C VAL A 172 -6.16 -3.49 2.71
N PRO A 173 -7.33 -2.97 3.11
CA PRO A 173 -8.47 -3.81 3.44
C PRO A 173 -9.03 -4.48 2.18
N LEU A 174 -9.00 -5.81 2.16
CA LEU A 174 -9.44 -6.63 1.04
C LEU A 174 -10.17 -7.88 1.53
N VAL A 175 -11.27 -8.25 0.87
CA VAL A 175 -11.93 -9.54 1.07
C VAL A 175 -11.89 -10.30 -0.25
N ALA A 176 -11.10 -11.38 -0.28
CA ALA A 176 -11.02 -12.28 -1.41
C ALA A 176 -11.92 -13.50 -1.18
N ILE A 177 -12.76 -13.81 -2.16
CA ILE A 177 -13.66 -14.96 -2.11
C ILE A 177 -13.24 -15.94 -3.20
N THR A 178 -12.95 -17.18 -2.82
CA THR A 178 -12.60 -18.24 -3.76
C THR A 178 -13.63 -19.35 -3.75
N GLY A 179 -13.92 -19.89 -4.92
CA GLY A 179 -14.62 -21.16 -4.99
C GLY A 179 -13.68 -22.32 -4.69
N GLN A 180 -14.19 -23.40 -4.12
CA GLN A 180 -13.45 -24.63 -3.85
C GLN A 180 -14.19 -25.83 -4.42
N VAL A 181 -13.46 -26.92 -4.66
CA VAL A 181 -14.08 -28.22 -5.00
C VAL A 181 -15.06 -28.65 -3.91
N PRO A 182 -16.09 -29.48 -4.21
CA PRO A 182 -17.00 -29.97 -3.17
C PRO A 182 -16.26 -30.59 -1.99
N ARG A 183 -16.76 -30.39 -0.75
CA ARG A 183 -16.11 -30.86 0.50
C ARG A 183 -15.63 -32.32 0.44
N ARG A 184 -16.40 -33.21 -0.18
CA ARG A 184 -16.04 -34.62 -0.34
C ARG A 184 -14.83 -34.88 -1.24
N MET A 185 -14.45 -33.87 -2.04
CA MET A 185 -13.35 -33.99 -3.00
C MET A 185 -12.07 -33.27 -2.52
N ILE A 186 -12.14 -32.58 -1.40
CA ILE A 186 -10.95 -31.94 -0.81
C ILE A 186 -9.97 -33.01 -0.33
N GLY A 187 -8.71 -32.92 -0.75
CA GLY A 187 -7.65 -33.90 -0.43
C GLY A 187 -7.63 -35.11 -1.34
N THR A 188 -8.31 -35.07 -2.50
CA THR A 188 -8.38 -36.21 -3.44
C THR A 188 -7.69 -35.94 -4.78
N ASP A 189 -6.93 -34.84 -4.90
CA ASP A 189 -6.33 -34.38 -6.16
C ASP A 189 -7.37 -34.11 -7.25
N ALA A 190 -8.54 -33.59 -6.86
CA ALA A 190 -9.61 -33.26 -7.77
C ALA A 190 -9.19 -32.17 -8.75
N PHE A 191 -9.80 -32.16 -9.96
CA PHE A 191 -9.51 -31.15 -10.98
C PHE A 191 -9.70 -29.72 -10.43
N GLN A 192 -8.67 -28.90 -10.55
CA GLN A 192 -8.60 -27.52 -10.03
C GLN A 192 -8.72 -27.44 -8.49
N GLU A 193 -8.44 -28.49 -7.76
CA GLU A 193 -8.24 -28.40 -6.32
C GLU A 193 -6.92 -27.67 -6.01
N THR A 194 -6.95 -26.74 -5.07
CA THR A 194 -5.76 -26.10 -4.51
C THR A 194 -6.01 -25.77 -3.03
N PRO A 195 -5.08 -26.08 -2.13
CA PRO A 195 -5.20 -25.74 -0.72
C PRO A 195 -4.94 -24.24 -0.51
N ILE A 196 -5.82 -23.40 -1.07
CA ILE A 196 -5.60 -21.95 -1.14
C ILE A 196 -5.48 -21.29 0.25
N VAL A 197 -6.17 -21.83 1.25
CA VAL A 197 -6.04 -21.38 2.64
C VAL A 197 -4.60 -21.54 3.13
N GLU A 198 -3.96 -22.67 2.83
CA GLU A 198 -2.55 -22.90 3.21
C GLU A 198 -1.59 -22.03 2.40
N VAL A 199 -1.83 -21.88 1.09
CA VAL A 199 -1.02 -21.04 0.21
C VAL A 199 -1.03 -19.58 0.66
N THR A 200 -2.16 -19.07 1.13
CA THR A 200 -2.33 -17.65 1.47
C THR A 200 -2.17 -17.35 2.96
N ARG A 201 -1.95 -18.35 3.79
CA ARG A 201 -1.88 -18.21 5.26
C ARG A 201 -0.90 -17.12 5.73
N SER A 202 0.25 -16.99 5.10
CA SER A 202 1.30 -16.04 5.48
C SER A 202 1.12 -14.64 4.88
N ILE A 203 0.21 -14.49 3.92
CA ILE A 203 -0.01 -13.24 3.17
C ILE A 203 -1.42 -12.67 3.34
N THR A 204 -2.13 -13.14 4.37
CA THR A 204 -3.47 -12.66 4.75
C THR A 204 -3.56 -12.52 6.27
N LYS A 205 -4.43 -11.65 6.73
CA LYS A 205 -4.74 -11.53 8.16
C LYS A 205 -5.45 -12.76 8.70
N HIS A 206 -6.34 -13.33 7.89
CA HIS A 206 -7.09 -14.53 8.23
C HIS A 206 -7.62 -15.23 6.98
N ASN A 207 -7.88 -16.52 7.11
CA ASN A 207 -8.47 -17.36 6.08
C ASN A 207 -9.62 -18.18 6.65
N TYR A 208 -10.69 -18.33 5.89
CA TYR A 208 -11.81 -19.21 6.18
C TYR A 208 -11.97 -20.27 5.10
N LEU A 209 -12.14 -21.53 5.48
CA LEU A 209 -12.74 -22.55 4.64
C LEU A 209 -14.15 -22.80 5.17
N VAL A 210 -15.17 -22.48 4.36
CA VAL A 210 -16.57 -22.57 4.77
C VAL A 210 -17.05 -24.01 4.71
N MET A 211 -17.19 -24.64 5.86
CA MET A 211 -17.61 -26.05 5.95
C MET A 211 -19.10 -26.25 6.24
N ASP A 212 -19.80 -25.19 6.62
CA ASP A 212 -21.24 -25.19 6.89
C ASP A 212 -21.90 -23.96 6.25
N VAL A 213 -23.03 -24.18 5.56
CA VAL A 213 -23.79 -23.10 4.91
C VAL A 213 -24.34 -22.08 5.93
N ASP A 214 -24.67 -22.53 7.12
CA ASP A 214 -25.20 -21.68 8.19
C ASP A 214 -24.15 -20.70 8.76
N ASP A 215 -22.87 -20.97 8.55
CA ASP A 215 -21.76 -20.10 8.98
C ASP A 215 -21.48 -18.93 8.01
N ILE A 216 -22.02 -18.93 6.79
CA ILE A 216 -21.76 -17.91 5.78
C ILE A 216 -22.03 -16.49 6.31
N PRO A 217 -23.20 -16.16 6.92
CA PRO A 217 -23.48 -14.82 7.41
C PRO A 217 -22.43 -14.32 8.41
N ARG A 218 -22.07 -15.18 9.38
CA ARG A 218 -21.07 -14.87 10.41
C ARG A 218 -19.66 -14.69 9.81
N ILE A 219 -19.24 -15.61 8.93
CA ILE A 219 -17.91 -15.58 8.32
C ILE A 219 -17.72 -14.32 7.47
N VAL A 220 -18.73 -13.91 6.69
CA VAL A 220 -18.65 -12.68 5.92
C VAL A 220 -18.54 -11.46 6.84
N GLN A 221 -19.34 -11.39 7.90
CA GLN A 221 -19.24 -10.31 8.89
C GLN A 221 -17.84 -10.26 9.54
N GLU A 222 -17.31 -11.41 9.96
CA GLU A 222 -15.96 -11.52 10.53
C GLU A 222 -14.88 -11.12 9.53
N ALA A 223 -14.99 -11.52 8.25
CA ALA A 223 -14.04 -11.18 7.21
C ALA A 223 -13.93 -9.67 6.99
N PHE A 224 -15.06 -8.96 6.93
CA PHE A 224 -15.07 -7.49 6.83
C PHE A 224 -14.53 -6.82 8.08
N PHE A 225 -14.93 -7.29 9.26
CA PHE A 225 -14.41 -6.77 10.52
C PHE A 225 -12.89 -6.94 10.62
N LEU A 226 -12.36 -8.13 10.31
CA LEU A 226 -10.93 -8.40 10.33
C LEU A 226 -10.17 -7.57 9.29
N ALA A 227 -10.71 -7.44 8.07
CA ALA A 227 -10.05 -6.68 7.02
C ALA A 227 -9.87 -5.20 7.37
N THR A 228 -10.81 -4.62 8.13
CA THR A 228 -10.87 -3.17 8.40
C THR A 228 -10.44 -2.75 9.79
N SER A 229 -10.44 -3.65 10.78
CA SER A 229 -10.11 -3.32 12.17
C SER A 229 -8.63 -3.51 12.49
N GLY A 230 -8.12 -2.78 13.48
CA GLY A 230 -6.69 -2.75 13.79
C GLY A 230 -5.89 -2.30 12.56
N ARG A 231 -4.74 -2.91 12.30
CA ARG A 231 -4.03 -2.72 11.03
C ARG A 231 -4.84 -3.38 9.91
N PRO A 232 -5.30 -2.64 8.88
CA PRO A 232 -6.06 -3.21 7.77
C PRO A 232 -5.27 -4.28 7.00
N GLY A 233 -5.95 -5.12 6.26
CA GLY A 233 -5.29 -6.13 5.42
C GLY A 233 -6.26 -7.15 4.82
N PRO A 234 -5.78 -8.06 3.96
CA PRO A 234 -6.61 -9.01 3.24
C PRO A 234 -7.10 -10.16 4.11
N VAL A 235 -8.33 -10.60 3.82
CA VAL A 235 -8.94 -11.82 4.37
C VAL A 235 -9.44 -12.67 3.20
N LEU A 236 -9.22 -13.98 3.26
CA LEU A 236 -9.68 -14.92 2.24
C LEU A 236 -10.81 -15.79 2.78
N VAL A 237 -11.87 -15.95 1.97
CA VAL A 237 -13.01 -16.84 2.26
C VAL A 237 -13.14 -17.86 1.14
N ASP A 238 -12.80 -19.11 1.41
CA ASP A 238 -12.84 -20.22 0.47
C ASP A 238 -14.13 -21.02 0.64
N VAL A 239 -14.95 -21.12 -0.42
CA VAL A 239 -16.33 -21.61 -0.35
C VAL A 239 -16.51 -22.84 -1.25
N PRO A 240 -16.62 -24.06 -0.69
CA PRO A 240 -16.85 -25.27 -1.46
C PRO A 240 -18.15 -25.21 -2.28
N LYS A 241 -18.11 -25.79 -3.49
CA LYS A 241 -19.20 -25.75 -4.45
C LYS A 241 -20.52 -26.35 -3.92
N ASP A 242 -20.45 -27.41 -3.13
CA ASP A 242 -21.63 -28.04 -2.52
C ASP A 242 -22.24 -27.16 -1.42
N ILE A 243 -21.44 -26.37 -0.69
CA ILE A 243 -21.93 -25.34 0.24
C ILE A 243 -22.66 -24.23 -0.52
N GLN A 244 -22.12 -23.78 -1.67
CA GLN A 244 -22.78 -22.77 -2.50
C GLN A 244 -24.16 -23.22 -3.01
N GLN A 245 -24.32 -24.54 -3.20
CA GLN A 245 -25.55 -25.18 -3.71
C GLN A 245 -26.57 -25.54 -2.63
N GLN A 246 -26.11 -25.74 -1.40
CA GLN A 246 -26.94 -26.16 -0.29
C GLN A 246 -27.99 -25.10 0.05
N LEU A 247 -29.25 -25.55 0.28
CA LEU A 247 -30.33 -24.66 0.72
C LEU A 247 -30.31 -24.52 2.24
N ALA A 248 -30.45 -23.27 2.71
CA ALA A 248 -30.59 -22.95 4.12
C ALA A 248 -31.39 -21.65 4.33
N ILE A 249 -31.89 -21.46 5.54
CA ILE A 249 -32.47 -20.19 6.00
C ILE A 249 -31.38 -19.48 6.81
N PRO A 250 -30.84 -18.33 6.33
CA PRO A 250 -29.72 -17.69 7.00
C PRO A 250 -30.15 -17.06 8.34
N ASN A 251 -29.30 -17.23 9.35
CA ASN A 251 -29.39 -16.50 10.61
C ASN A 251 -28.42 -15.31 10.56
N TRP A 252 -28.95 -14.08 10.49
CA TRP A 252 -28.16 -12.84 10.39
C TRP A 252 -27.71 -12.31 11.75
N ASP A 253 -28.25 -12.82 12.86
CA ASP A 253 -27.97 -12.34 14.22
C ASP A 253 -26.89 -13.18 14.94
N GLN A 254 -26.16 -14.01 14.20
CA GLN A 254 -25.06 -14.80 14.76
C GLN A 254 -23.94 -13.88 15.27
N PRO A 255 -23.50 -14.05 16.53
CA PRO A 255 -22.37 -13.27 17.05
C PRO A 255 -21.05 -13.71 16.40
N MET A 256 -20.14 -12.75 16.19
CA MET A 256 -18.76 -13.02 15.75
C MET A 256 -18.02 -13.90 16.78
N ARG A 257 -17.21 -14.83 16.30
CA ARG A 257 -16.42 -15.77 17.13
C ARG A 257 -14.94 -15.37 17.17
N LEU A 258 -14.66 -14.09 17.47
CA LEU A 258 -13.32 -13.51 17.47
C LEU A 258 -12.88 -12.93 18.83
N PRO A 259 -13.18 -13.58 20.00
CA PRO A 259 -12.93 -12.94 21.30
C PRO A 259 -11.44 -12.61 21.52
N GLY A 260 -10.54 -13.50 21.11
CA GLY A 260 -9.09 -13.31 21.24
C GLY A 260 -8.52 -12.19 20.34
N TYR A 261 -9.16 -11.89 19.21
CA TYR A 261 -8.79 -10.78 18.35
C TYR A 261 -9.34 -9.46 18.91
N MET A 262 -10.62 -9.42 19.25
CA MET A 262 -11.28 -8.21 19.77
C MET A 262 -10.62 -7.68 21.05
N SER A 263 -10.18 -8.58 21.94
CA SER A 263 -9.49 -8.20 23.18
C SER A 263 -8.09 -7.60 22.96
N ARG A 264 -7.50 -7.78 21.79
CA ARG A 264 -6.17 -7.27 21.42
C ARG A 264 -6.22 -5.99 20.58
N LEU A 265 -7.41 -5.53 20.20
CA LEU A 265 -7.54 -4.26 19.48
C LEU A 265 -7.01 -3.11 20.35
N PRO A 266 -6.27 -2.16 19.77
CA PRO A 266 -5.72 -1.03 20.52
C PRO A 266 -6.81 -0.24 21.22
N GLN A 267 -6.53 0.17 22.44
CA GLN A 267 -7.37 1.08 23.20
C GLN A 267 -7.06 2.54 22.83
N PRO A 268 -7.96 3.49 23.10
CA PRO A 268 -7.65 4.91 22.94
C PRO A 268 -6.38 5.29 23.73
N PRO A 269 -5.51 6.15 23.17
CA PRO A 269 -4.28 6.56 23.82
C PRO A 269 -4.49 7.21 25.18
N GLU A 270 -3.66 6.91 26.16
CA GLU A 270 -3.73 7.53 27.47
C GLU A 270 -3.29 9.01 27.44
N VAL A 271 -4.04 9.87 28.09
CA VAL A 271 -3.77 11.32 28.16
C VAL A 271 -2.37 11.60 28.74
N SER A 272 -1.91 10.78 29.70
CA SER A 272 -0.57 10.85 30.29
C SER A 272 0.53 10.67 29.25
N GLN A 273 0.39 9.69 28.34
CA GLN A 273 1.33 9.44 27.26
C GLN A 273 1.34 10.59 26.23
N LEU A 274 0.15 11.10 25.87
CA LEU A 274 0.04 12.25 24.98
C LEU A 274 0.67 13.51 25.59
N GLY A 275 0.46 13.74 26.88
CA GLY A 275 1.13 14.82 27.62
C GLY A 275 2.66 14.71 27.64
N GLN A 276 3.20 13.48 27.72
CA GLN A 276 4.64 13.24 27.63
C GLN A 276 5.17 13.57 26.23
N ILE A 277 4.43 13.24 25.16
CA ILE A 277 4.81 13.59 23.78
C ILE A 277 4.85 15.12 23.62
N VAL A 278 3.81 15.83 24.05
CA VAL A 278 3.74 17.30 23.96
C VAL A 278 4.89 17.95 24.74
N ARG A 279 5.28 17.37 25.88
CA ARG A 279 6.45 17.83 26.62
C ARG A 279 7.75 17.64 25.83
N LEU A 280 7.95 16.48 25.17
CA LEU A 280 9.12 16.26 24.31
C LEU A 280 9.17 17.29 23.18
N ILE A 281 8.03 17.64 22.59
CA ILE A 281 7.94 18.68 21.57
C ILE A 281 8.41 20.03 22.13
N SER A 282 7.98 20.42 23.33
CA SER A 282 8.39 21.70 23.93
C SER A 282 9.87 21.76 24.33
N GLU A 283 10.53 20.61 24.54
CA GLU A 283 11.96 20.51 24.85
C GLU A 283 12.83 20.44 23.58
N SER A 284 12.23 20.18 22.41
CA SER A 284 12.94 19.99 21.14
C SER A 284 13.30 21.33 20.48
N LYS A 285 14.35 21.32 19.67
CA LYS A 285 14.75 22.44 18.81
C LYS A 285 14.67 22.12 17.31
N ARG A 286 14.71 20.83 16.97
CA ARG A 286 14.76 20.32 15.60
C ARG A 286 13.77 19.15 15.41
N PRO A 287 12.48 19.34 15.74
CA PRO A 287 11.52 18.27 15.57
C PRO A 287 11.19 18.03 14.10
N VAL A 288 10.86 16.77 13.77
CA VAL A 288 10.38 16.35 12.45
C VAL A 288 9.21 15.40 12.63
N LEU A 289 8.14 15.64 11.88
CA LEU A 289 7.07 14.67 11.67
C LEU A 289 7.47 13.70 10.56
N TYR A 290 7.37 12.42 10.85
CA TYR A 290 7.60 11.32 9.93
C TYR A 290 6.30 10.54 9.79
N VAL A 291 5.58 10.75 8.68
CA VAL A 291 4.22 10.23 8.50
C VAL A 291 4.14 9.16 7.42
N GLY A 292 3.40 8.09 7.69
CA GLY A 292 3.23 6.96 6.78
C GLY A 292 1.77 6.70 6.42
N GLY A 293 1.53 5.53 5.82
CA GLY A 293 0.19 5.07 5.39
C GLY A 293 -0.84 5.02 6.53
N GLY A 294 -0.40 4.80 7.78
CA GLY A 294 -1.28 4.84 8.95
C GLY A 294 -1.87 6.23 9.26
N SER A 295 -1.37 7.29 8.62
CA SER A 295 -1.87 8.66 8.79
C SER A 295 -2.90 9.09 7.75
N LEU A 296 -3.19 8.26 6.72
CA LEU A 296 -4.10 8.62 5.63
C LEU A 296 -5.54 8.96 6.07
N ASN A 297 -5.99 8.39 7.19
CA ASN A 297 -7.33 8.64 7.74
C ASN A 297 -7.38 9.79 8.76
N SER A 298 -6.26 10.46 8.99
CA SER A 298 -6.10 11.51 10.01
C SER A 298 -5.53 12.81 9.44
N SER A 299 -5.74 13.07 8.16
CA SER A 299 -5.17 14.21 7.44
C SER A 299 -5.60 15.56 8.04
N ASP A 300 -6.86 15.71 8.43
CA ASP A 300 -7.37 16.94 9.04
C ASP A 300 -6.76 17.16 10.44
N GLU A 301 -6.70 16.11 11.26
CA GLU A 301 -6.09 16.18 12.58
C GLU A 301 -4.57 16.41 12.50
N LEU A 302 -3.91 15.85 11.48
CA LEU A 302 -2.51 16.08 11.18
C LEU A 302 -2.26 17.53 10.75
N GLY A 303 -3.08 18.06 9.84
CA GLY A 303 -3.02 19.46 9.43
C GLY A 303 -3.17 20.40 10.63
N ARG A 304 -4.15 20.13 11.49
CA ARG A 304 -4.34 20.90 12.73
C ARG A 304 -3.13 20.81 13.68
N PHE A 305 -2.54 19.63 13.82
CA PHE A 305 -1.33 19.45 14.63
C PHE A 305 -0.14 20.25 14.08
N VAL A 306 0.03 20.27 12.76
CA VAL A 306 1.08 21.06 12.10
C VAL A 306 0.86 22.56 12.27
N GLU A 307 -0.39 23.05 12.13
CA GLU A 307 -0.76 24.45 12.42
C GLU A 307 -0.39 24.86 13.84
N LEU A 308 -0.72 24.02 14.84
CA LEU A 308 -0.45 24.31 16.24
C LEU A 308 1.03 24.26 16.61
N THR A 309 1.82 23.45 15.91
CA THR A 309 3.22 23.20 16.29
C THR A 309 4.23 23.86 15.36
N GLY A 310 3.91 24.04 14.08
CA GLY A 310 4.84 24.49 13.06
C GLY A 310 5.95 23.49 12.74
N ILE A 311 5.76 22.19 13.03
CA ILE A 311 6.76 21.13 12.80
C ILE A 311 6.75 20.71 11.33
N PRO A 312 7.92 20.63 10.66
CA PRO A 312 8.02 20.15 9.28
C PRO A 312 7.65 18.67 9.13
N VAL A 313 7.05 18.33 7.98
CA VAL A 313 6.49 17.00 7.70
C VAL A 313 7.26 16.31 6.58
N ALA A 314 7.84 15.14 6.86
CA ALA A 314 8.41 14.21 5.88
C ALA A 314 7.50 12.99 5.73
N SER A 315 7.13 12.65 4.49
CA SER A 315 6.20 11.56 4.19
C SER A 315 6.92 10.33 3.66
N THR A 316 6.48 9.13 4.06
CA THR A 316 6.88 7.90 3.35
C THR A 316 6.21 7.87 1.98
N LEU A 317 6.62 6.93 1.13
CA LEU A 317 5.93 6.67 -0.14
C LEU A 317 4.42 6.44 0.07
N MET A 318 4.03 5.64 1.08
CA MET A 318 2.63 5.39 1.43
C MET A 318 1.95 6.55 2.17
N GLY A 319 2.71 7.48 2.72
CA GLY A 319 2.19 8.66 3.42
C GLY A 319 1.92 9.86 2.51
N LEU A 320 2.25 9.78 1.22
CA LEU A 320 2.02 10.86 0.26
C LEU A 320 0.54 11.26 0.22
N GLY A 321 0.28 12.55 0.33
CA GLY A 321 -1.06 13.13 0.39
C GLY A 321 -1.70 13.14 1.78
N SER A 322 -1.15 12.48 2.80
CA SER A 322 -1.64 12.63 4.19
C SER A 322 -1.42 14.05 4.71
N TYR A 323 -0.37 14.70 4.24
CA TYR A 323 -0.14 16.14 4.37
C TYR A 323 0.13 16.73 2.97
N PRO A 324 -0.41 17.92 2.62
CA PRO A 324 -0.28 18.47 1.28
C PRO A 324 1.17 18.70 0.86
N CYS A 325 1.60 18.11 -0.28
CA CYS A 325 2.98 18.22 -0.76
C CYS A 325 3.37 19.64 -1.21
N ASN A 326 2.40 20.50 -1.49
CA ASN A 326 2.61 21.90 -1.87
C ASN A 326 2.65 22.88 -0.69
N ASP A 327 2.45 22.39 0.54
CA ASP A 327 2.58 23.20 1.75
C ASP A 327 4.05 23.55 2.04
N GLU A 328 4.29 24.71 2.64
CA GLU A 328 5.63 25.21 2.95
C GLU A 328 6.37 24.30 3.96
N LEU A 329 5.66 23.72 4.91
CA LEU A 329 6.20 22.81 5.91
C LEU A 329 6.37 21.37 5.39
N SER A 330 5.88 21.05 4.20
CA SER A 330 6.09 19.76 3.58
C SER A 330 7.54 19.58 3.13
N LEU A 331 8.18 18.54 3.58
CA LEU A 331 9.50 18.10 3.12
C LEU A 331 9.37 17.04 2.00
N GLN A 332 8.15 16.71 1.59
CA GLN A 332 7.83 15.69 0.59
C GLN A 332 8.31 14.30 1.03
N MET A 333 8.69 13.43 0.06
CA MET A 333 9.10 12.07 0.36
C MET A 333 10.51 12.00 0.94
N LEU A 334 10.70 11.14 1.96
CA LEU A 334 12.01 10.77 2.52
C LEU A 334 12.43 9.36 2.07
N GLY A 335 13.64 8.96 2.44
CA GLY A 335 14.18 7.62 2.18
C GLY A 335 15.06 7.56 0.94
N MET A 336 15.23 6.36 0.36
CA MET A 336 16.16 6.05 -0.72
C MET A 336 16.08 7.03 -1.89
N HIS A 337 14.88 7.32 -2.37
CA HIS A 337 14.60 8.27 -3.46
C HIS A 337 13.88 9.53 -2.96
N GLY A 338 13.95 9.78 -1.66
CA GLY A 338 13.41 10.98 -1.04
C GLY A 338 14.24 12.23 -1.34
N THR A 339 13.65 13.39 -1.05
CA THR A 339 14.35 14.66 -1.20
C THR A 339 15.58 14.74 -0.28
N VAL A 340 16.61 15.47 -0.72
CA VAL A 340 17.80 15.69 0.12
C VAL A 340 17.42 16.37 1.43
N TYR A 341 16.54 17.36 1.39
CA TYR A 341 16.12 18.13 2.57
C TYR A 341 15.23 17.32 3.54
N ALA A 342 14.43 16.35 3.08
CA ALA A 342 13.70 15.46 3.98
C ALA A 342 14.66 14.50 4.72
N ASN A 343 15.61 13.91 4.00
CA ASN A 343 16.63 13.05 4.61
C ASN A 343 17.57 13.84 5.52
N TYR A 344 17.93 15.08 5.14
CA TYR A 344 18.68 16.01 5.98
C TYR A 344 17.95 16.32 7.28
N ALA A 345 16.65 16.58 7.20
CA ALA A 345 15.83 16.88 8.36
C ALA A 345 15.84 15.73 9.37
N VAL A 346 15.69 14.48 8.91
CA VAL A 346 15.73 13.30 9.77
C VAL A 346 17.12 13.08 10.38
N GLU A 347 18.20 13.23 9.60
CA GLU A 347 19.59 13.08 10.07
C GLU A 347 19.94 14.08 11.17
N HIS A 348 19.41 15.33 11.09
CA HIS A 348 19.75 16.41 12.00
C HIS A 348 18.68 16.69 13.06
N SER A 349 17.60 15.90 13.08
CA SER A 349 16.54 16.03 14.08
C SER A 349 17.02 15.66 15.49
N ASP A 350 16.46 16.32 16.50
CA ASP A 350 16.58 15.93 17.92
C ASP A 350 15.32 15.24 18.45
N LEU A 351 14.21 15.33 17.69
CA LEU A 351 12.96 14.64 17.97
C LEU A 351 12.32 14.18 16.65
N LEU A 352 12.09 12.88 16.52
CA LEU A 352 11.37 12.27 15.40
C LEU A 352 10.00 11.77 15.87
N LEU A 353 8.94 12.35 15.34
CA LEU A 353 7.56 11.97 15.61
C LEU A 353 7.07 11.04 14.49
N ALA A 354 7.14 9.74 14.70
CA ALA A 354 6.85 8.70 13.74
C ALA A 354 5.41 8.21 13.88
N PHE A 355 4.54 8.53 12.91
CA PHE A 355 3.10 8.26 12.94
C PHE A 355 2.68 7.31 11.83
N GLY A 356 2.25 6.08 12.20
CA GLY A 356 1.79 5.06 11.27
C GLY A 356 2.83 4.64 10.26
N VAL A 357 4.06 4.30 10.71
CA VAL A 357 5.23 3.98 9.90
C VAL A 357 5.90 2.69 10.38
N ARG A 358 6.57 1.97 9.47
CA ARG A 358 7.20 0.67 9.75
C ARG A 358 8.73 0.74 9.93
N PHE A 359 9.36 1.88 9.68
CA PHE A 359 10.82 2.00 9.64
C PHE A 359 11.47 0.95 8.71
N ASP A 360 10.91 0.80 7.50
CA ASP A 360 11.42 -0.14 6.50
C ASP A 360 12.76 0.31 5.89
N ASP A 361 13.46 -0.63 5.23
CA ASP A 361 14.81 -0.42 4.70
C ASP A 361 14.87 0.61 3.57
N ARG A 362 13.77 0.83 2.82
CA ARG A 362 13.70 1.84 1.75
C ARG A 362 13.66 3.26 2.31
N VAL A 363 13.21 3.40 3.55
CA VAL A 363 13.21 4.68 4.26
C VAL A 363 14.47 4.85 5.10
N THR A 364 14.84 3.83 5.88
CA THR A 364 15.91 3.97 6.88
C THR A 364 17.31 3.84 6.30
N GLY A 365 17.49 3.14 5.17
CA GLY A 365 18.81 2.75 4.72
C GLY A 365 19.53 1.98 5.83
N LYS A 366 20.70 2.45 6.26
CA LYS A 366 21.43 1.88 7.40
C LYS A 366 20.72 2.19 8.71
N LEU A 367 20.03 1.22 9.26
CA LEU A 367 19.10 1.36 10.39
C LEU A 367 19.72 2.03 11.63
N GLU A 368 20.96 1.68 11.97
CA GLU A 368 21.65 2.23 13.15
C GLU A 368 21.93 3.73 12.99
N ALA A 369 22.18 4.19 11.76
CA ALA A 369 22.48 5.58 11.45
C ALA A 369 21.21 6.45 11.34
N PHE A 370 20.07 5.87 10.99
CA PHE A 370 18.81 6.60 10.79
C PHE A 370 18.35 7.28 12.08
N ALA A 371 18.14 8.59 12.05
CA ALA A 371 17.70 9.41 13.19
C ALA A 371 18.48 9.13 14.49
N SER A 372 19.80 8.89 14.39
CA SER A 372 20.63 8.43 15.51
C SER A 372 20.77 9.46 16.65
N ARG A 373 20.45 10.73 16.38
CA ARG A 373 20.51 11.85 17.35
C ARG A 373 19.15 12.15 17.99
N ALA A 374 18.07 11.65 17.38
CA ALA A 374 16.72 12.01 17.77
C ALA A 374 16.17 11.14 18.90
N LYS A 375 15.43 11.75 19.81
CA LYS A 375 14.42 11.01 20.57
C LYS A 375 13.32 10.58 19.61
N ILE A 376 12.86 9.33 19.70
CA ILE A 376 11.84 8.80 18.79
C ILE A 376 10.54 8.59 19.55
N VAL A 377 9.47 9.19 19.05
CA VAL A 377 8.08 8.89 19.43
C VAL A 377 7.48 8.04 18.31
N HIS A 378 6.91 6.88 18.64
CA HIS A 378 6.27 6.01 17.67
C HIS A 378 4.82 5.75 18.03
N ILE A 379 3.91 6.19 17.17
CA ILE A 379 2.46 5.94 17.28
C ILE A 379 2.07 5.02 16.13
N ASP A 380 1.61 3.82 16.45
CA ASP A 380 1.15 2.85 15.47
C ASP A 380 0.01 2.00 16.03
N ILE A 381 -0.91 1.61 15.16
CA ILE A 381 -2.06 0.77 15.52
C ILE A 381 -1.65 -0.69 15.74
N ASP A 382 -0.52 -1.11 15.16
CA ASP A 382 0.02 -2.47 15.25
C ASP A 382 1.15 -2.55 16.29
N SER A 383 0.87 -3.23 17.39
CA SER A 383 1.87 -3.45 18.44
C SER A 383 3.12 -4.19 17.96
N ALA A 384 3.02 -4.97 16.87
CA ALA A 384 4.15 -5.69 16.29
C ALA A 384 5.14 -4.77 15.55
N GLU A 385 4.73 -3.57 15.14
CA GLU A 385 5.61 -2.59 14.52
C GLU A 385 6.42 -1.78 15.56
N ILE A 386 5.88 -1.63 16.79
CA ILE A 386 6.53 -0.84 17.84
C ILE A 386 7.79 -1.55 18.34
N GLY A 387 8.93 -0.89 18.13
CA GLY A 387 10.23 -1.43 18.58
C GLY A 387 10.81 -2.54 17.69
N LYS A 388 10.14 -2.90 16.59
CA LYS A 388 10.61 -3.95 15.67
C LYS A 388 11.95 -3.58 15.00
N ASN A 389 12.01 -2.46 14.35
CA ASN A 389 13.21 -2.00 13.64
C ASN A 389 13.94 -0.88 14.41
N LYS A 390 13.23 0.02 15.05
CA LYS A 390 13.81 1.14 15.80
C LYS A 390 13.16 1.25 17.16
N THR A 391 13.97 1.27 18.22
CA THR A 391 13.47 1.39 19.61
C THR A 391 13.00 2.82 19.88
N PRO A 392 11.72 3.05 20.19
CA PRO A 392 11.20 4.38 20.52
C PRO A 392 11.54 4.77 21.97
N HIS A 393 11.63 6.08 22.22
CA HIS A 393 11.71 6.66 23.57
C HIS A 393 10.32 6.75 24.23
N VAL A 394 9.30 7.02 23.41
CA VAL A 394 7.89 6.96 23.80
C VAL A 394 7.13 6.23 22.71
N SER A 395 6.29 5.29 23.09
CA SER A 395 5.43 4.57 22.15
C SER A 395 3.97 4.63 22.58
N VAL A 396 3.10 4.70 21.58
CA VAL A 396 1.65 4.60 21.75
C VAL A 396 1.13 3.55 20.77
N CYS A 397 0.62 2.43 21.31
CA CYS A 397 -0.11 1.46 20.49
C CYS A 397 -1.56 1.93 20.39
N GLY A 398 -1.89 2.60 19.28
CA GLY A 398 -3.22 3.20 19.10
C GLY A 398 -3.40 3.83 17.72
N ASP A 399 -4.64 4.24 17.47
CA ASP A 399 -5.00 4.94 16.25
C ASP A 399 -4.36 6.34 16.21
N VAL A 400 -3.66 6.65 15.12
CA VAL A 400 -3.00 7.95 14.89
C VAL A 400 -4.01 9.11 14.96
N LYS A 401 -5.23 8.92 14.43
CA LYS A 401 -6.30 9.93 14.48
C LYS A 401 -6.67 10.29 15.92
N LEU A 402 -6.92 9.27 16.74
CA LEU A 402 -7.26 9.49 18.16
C LEU A 402 -6.11 10.11 18.94
N ALA A 403 -4.88 9.70 18.65
CA ALA A 403 -3.70 10.29 19.27
C ALA A 403 -3.52 11.77 18.89
N LEU A 404 -3.68 12.12 17.61
CA LEU A 404 -3.64 13.50 17.13
C LEU A 404 -4.76 14.36 17.73
N GLN A 405 -6.00 13.85 17.79
CA GLN A 405 -7.12 14.54 18.45
C GLN A 405 -6.82 14.85 19.92
N GLY A 406 -6.23 13.89 20.63
CA GLY A 406 -5.84 14.09 22.03
C GLY A 406 -4.69 15.11 22.18
N MET A 407 -3.65 15.01 21.36
CA MET A 407 -2.51 15.95 21.38
C MET A 407 -2.95 17.37 20.99
N ASN A 408 -3.79 17.53 19.96
CA ASN A 408 -4.31 18.83 19.54
C ASN A 408 -5.04 19.54 20.70
N LYS A 409 -5.90 18.81 21.43
CA LYS A 409 -6.56 19.37 22.63
C LYS A 409 -5.56 19.81 23.70
N VAL A 410 -4.51 19.03 23.95
CA VAL A 410 -3.45 19.40 24.92
C VAL A 410 -2.72 20.65 24.47
N LEU A 411 -2.35 20.73 23.18
CA LEU A 411 -1.65 21.88 22.60
C LEU A 411 -2.52 23.15 22.64
N GLU A 412 -3.79 23.05 22.27
CA GLU A 412 -4.75 24.19 22.31
C GLU A 412 -4.92 24.73 23.73
N ASN A 413 -5.05 23.84 24.72
CA ASN A 413 -5.24 24.23 26.11
C ASN A 413 -3.99 24.84 26.76
N ARG A 414 -2.81 24.62 26.18
CA ARG A 414 -1.52 25.06 26.73
C ARG A 414 -0.72 25.95 25.79
N ALA A 415 -1.33 26.48 24.75
CA ALA A 415 -0.64 27.27 23.70
C ALA A 415 0.16 28.45 24.29
N GLU A 416 -0.43 29.18 25.24
CA GLU A 416 0.20 30.33 25.91
C GLU A 416 1.42 29.93 26.76
N GLU A 417 1.38 28.74 27.36
CA GLU A 417 2.44 28.21 28.22
C GLU A 417 3.61 27.64 27.39
N LEU A 418 3.29 26.88 26.31
CA LEU A 418 4.28 26.13 25.56
C LEU A 418 5.18 27.01 24.67
N LYS A 419 4.64 28.07 24.06
CA LYS A 419 5.33 29.04 23.18
C LYS A 419 6.29 28.35 22.21
N LEU A 420 5.78 27.38 21.43
CA LEU A 420 6.58 26.63 20.49
C LEU A 420 7.12 27.54 19.39
N ASP A 421 8.43 27.53 19.17
CA ASP A 421 9.08 28.25 18.06
C ASP A 421 10.20 27.41 17.46
N PHE A 422 10.01 27.04 16.20
CA PHE A 422 10.97 26.30 15.39
C PHE A 422 11.47 27.12 14.18
N GLY A 423 11.37 28.46 14.24
CA GLY A 423 11.70 29.36 13.14
C GLY A 423 13.11 29.16 12.60
N VAL A 424 14.11 29.04 13.48
CA VAL A 424 15.50 28.79 13.09
C VAL A 424 15.65 27.47 12.34
N TRP A 425 14.98 26.40 12.81
CA TRP A 425 15.01 25.10 12.16
C TRP A 425 14.32 25.12 10.80
N ARG A 426 13.17 25.78 10.68
CA ARG A 426 12.45 25.96 9.40
C ARG A 426 13.29 26.75 8.39
N SER A 427 13.98 27.80 8.82
CA SER A 427 14.88 28.57 7.96
C SER A 427 16.03 27.71 7.43
N GLU A 428 16.67 26.91 8.29
CA GLU A 428 17.73 25.97 7.89
C GLU A 428 17.21 24.95 6.84
N LEU A 429 16.00 24.41 7.03
CA LEU A 429 15.39 23.49 6.06
C LEU A 429 14.99 24.19 4.75
N SER A 430 14.56 25.45 4.81
CA SER A 430 14.29 26.25 3.61
C SER A 430 15.57 26.48 2.79
N GLU A 431 16.71 26.74 3.44
CA GLU A 431 18.01 26.82 2.77
C GLU A 431 18.39 25.49 2.10
N GLN A 432 18.11 24.35 2.75
CA GLN A 432 18.34 23.02 2.15
C GLN A 432 17.44 22.78 0.93
N LYS A 433 16.16 23.19 0.98
CA LYS A 433 15.25 23.13 -0.19
C LYS A 433 15.77 23.96 -1.37
N GLN A 434 16.29 25.15 -1.11
CA GLN A 434 16.84 26.02 -2.14
C GLN A 434 18.15 25.48 -2.73
N LYS A 435 18.99 24.88 -1.88
CA LYS A 435 20.29 24.33 -2.29
C LYS A 435 20.17 23.01 -3.08
N PHE A 436 19.20 22.20 -2.74
CA PHE A 436 19.00 20.86 -3.33
C PHE A 436 17.55 20.64 -3.80
N PRO A 437 17.06 21.48 -4.75
CA PRO A 437 15.74 21.25 -5.31
C PRO A 437 15.71 19.93 -6.10
N LEU A 438 14.53 19.33 -6.20
CA LEU A 438 14.34 18.24 -7.15
C LEU A 438 14.56 18.78 -8.57
N SER A 439 15.44 18.15 -9.31
CA SER A 439 15.83 18.54 -10.66
C SER A 439 16.03 17.33 -11.55
N PHE A 440 16.07 17.53 -12.85
CA PHE A 440 16.32 16.52 -13.85
C PHE A 440 17.16 17.08 -15.00
N LYS A 441 17.80 16.20 -15.75
CA LYS A 441 18.58 16.57 -16.94
C LYS A 441 17.68 16.75 -18.16
N THR A 442 18.12 17.54 -19.08
CA THR A 442 17.51 17.69 -20.41
C THR A 442 18.39 17.04 -21.46
N PHE A 443 17.78 16.37 -22.45
CA PHE A 443 18.44 15.62 -23.50
C PHE A 443 18.00 16.14 -24.87
N GLY A 444 18.37 17.37 -25.20
CA GLY A 444 17.94 18.03 -26.44
C GLY A 444 16.41 18.16 -26.51
N GLU A 445 15.80 17.64 -27.59
CA GLU A 445 14.35 17.63 -27.80
C GLU A 445 13.63 16.49 -27.07
N ALA A 446 14.38 15.51 -26.50
CA ALA A 446 13.80 14.37 -25.80
C ALA A 446 13.04 14.79 -24.55
N ILE A 447 12.03 14.02 -24.19
CA ILE A 447 11.13 14.31 -23.08
C ILE A 447 11.70 13.71 -21.79
N PRO A 448 12.15 14.52 -20.82
CA PRO A 448 12.44 13.99 -19.49
C PRO A 448 11.17 13.45 -18.85
N PRO A 449 11.17 12.23 -18.28
CA PRO A 449 9.97 11.66 -17.68
C PRO A 449 9.42 12.50 -16.52
N GLN A 450 10.28 13.17 -15.76
CA GLN A 450 9.90 14.09 -14.70
C GLN A 450 9.12 15.30 -15.23
N TYR A 451 9.51 15.81 -16.39
CA TYR A 451 8.82 16.93 -17.03
C TYR A 451 7.40 16.55 -17.45
N ALA A 452 7.21 15.33 -17.95
CA ALA A 452 5.87 14.83 -18.28
C ALA A 452 4.94 14.81 -17.05
N ILE A 453 5.48 14.40 -15.89
CA ILE A 453 4.74 14.38 -14.63
C ILE A 453 4.44 15.79 -14.12
N GLN A 454 5.40 16.73 -14.23
CA GLN A 454 5.15 18.12 -13.85
C GLN A 454 4.06 18.78 -14.71
N VAL A 455 4.08 18.55 -16.01
CA VAL A 455 3.03 19.05 -16.92
C VAL A 455 1.68 18.46 -16.55
N LEU A 456 1.62 17.16 -16.19
CA LEU A 456 0.40 16.53 -15.73
C LEU A 456 -0.11 17.15 -14.41
N ASP A 457 0.79 17.40 -13.44
CA ASP A 457 0.43 18.07 -12.17
C ASP A 457 -0.16 19.46 -12.41
N GLU A 458 0.47 20.25 -13.27
CA GLU A 458 -0.01 21.58 -13.65
C GLU A 458 -1.40 21.52 -14.32
N LEU A 459 -1.59 20.66 -15.31
CA LEU A 459 -2.83 20.58 -16.09
C LEU A 459 -4.00 20.00 -15.29
N THR A 460 -3.72 19.14 -14.29
CA THR A 460 -4.73 18.59 -13.38
C THR A 460 -4.91 19.44 -12.13
N ASP A 461 -4.14 20.49 -11.95
CA ASP A 461 -4.07 21.28 -10.69
C ASP A 461 -3.85 20.39 -9.46
N GLY A 462 -3.05 19.30 -9.61
CA GLY A 462 -2.78 18.31 -8.55
C GLY A 462 -4.03 17.60 -8.02
N LYS A 463 -5.12 17.53 -8.80
CA LYS A 463 -6.40 16.96 -8.36
C LYS A 463 -6.62 15.51 -8.80
N ALA A 464 -5.80 15.00 -9.72
CA ALA A 464 -5.95 13.64 -10.21
C ALA A 464 -5.61 12.60 -9.14
N ILE A 465 -6.29 11.46 -9.22
CA ILE A 465 -5.87 10.23 -8.55
C ILE A 465 -4.84 9.57 -9.47
N ILE A 466 -3.66 9.31 -8.93
CA ILE A 466 -2.55 8.73 -9.66
C ILE A 466 -2.35 7.29 -9.21
N SER A 467 -2.49 6.35 -10.13
CA SER A 467 -1.96 4.99 -9.96
C SER A 467 -0.61 4.87 -10.65
N THR A 468 0.23 3.97 -10.20
CA THR A 468 1.49 3.68 -10.88
C THR A 468 1.79 2.20 -10.91
N GLY A 469 2.42 1.74 -11.98
CA GLY A 469 3.19 0.52 -11.94
C GLY A 469 4.44 0.67 -11.06
N VAL A 470 5.36 -0.29 -11.14
CA VAL A 470 6.57 -0.29 -10.32
C VAL A 470 7.82 -0.16 -11.17
N GLY A 471 8.64 0.85 -10.84
CA GLY A 471 9.88 1.16 -11.56
C GLY A 471 10.33 2.60 -11.34
N GLN A 472 11.12 3.14 -12.28
CA GLN A 472 11.56 4.54 -12.23
C GLN A 472 10.38 5.51 -12.28
N HIS A 473 9.38 5.22 -13.13
CA HIS A 473 8.16 6.03 -13.27
C HIS A 473 7.42 6.21 -11.94
N GLN A 474 7.36 5.16 -11.11
CA GLN A 474 6.79 5.20 -9.76
C GLN A 474 7.50 6.25 -8.89
N MET A 475 8.81 6.20 -8.85
CA MET A 475 9.60 7.13 -8.03
C MET A 475 9.51 8.55 -8.56
N TRP A 476 9.55 8.76 -9.88
CA TRP A 476 9.37 10.09 -10.48
C TRP A 476 7.96 10.64 -10.19
N ALA A 477 6.92 9.81 -10.27
CA ALA A 477 5.56 10.21 -9.90
C ALA A 477 5.47 10.62 -8.41
N ALA A 478 6.14 9.87 -7.52
CA ALA A 478 6.21 10.20 -6.11
C ALA A 478 6.95 11.52 -5.81
N GLN A 479 7.99 11.86 -6.61
CA GLN A 479 8.80 13.06 -6.44
C GLN A 479 8.17 14.31 -7.07
N PHE A 480 7.62 14.21 -8.29
CA PHE A 480 7.29 15.36 -9.13
C PHE A 480 5.79 15.68 -9.21
N TYR A 481 4.88 14.73 -8.93
CA TYR A 481 3.46 15.05 -8.76
C TYR A 481 3.19 15.53 -7.32
N LYS A 482 2.41 16.60 -7.16
CA LYS A 482 2.16 17.23 -5.85
C LYS A 482 0.82 16.78 -5.26
N TYR A 483 0.84 15.66 -4.53
CA TYR A 483 -0.33 15.12 -3.84
C TYR A 483 -0.82 16.09 -2.76
N ARG A 484 -2.07 16.49 -2.85
CA ARG A 484 -2.67 17.52 -1.97
C ARG A 484 -3.64 16.95 -0.97
N LYS A 485 -4.13 15.71 -1.22
CA LYS A 485 -5.12 15.02 -0.40
C LYS A 485 -4.73 13.56 -0.21
N PRO A 486 -5.17 12.93 0.90
CA PRO A 486 -5.00 11.49 1.07
C PRO A 486 -5.72 10.73 -0.04
N ARG A 487 -5.24 9.52 -0.34
CA ARG A 487 -5.83 8.59 -1.32
C ARG A 487 -5.75 9.04 -2.79
N GLN A 488 -4.94 10.06 -3.09
CA GLN A 488 -4.58 10.42 -4.47
C GLN A 488 -3.42 9.59 -5.02
N TRP A 489 -2.64 8.92 -4.17
CA TRP A 489 -1.49 8.09 -4.52
C TRP A 489 -1.80 6.62 -4.34
N LEU A 490 -1.74 5.84 -5.43
CA LEU A 490 -2.03 4.41 -5.47
C LEU A 490 -0.84 3.68 -6.10
N SER A 491 -0.11 2.90 -5.32
CA SER A 491 1.07 2.21 -5.82
C SER A 491 1.40 1.00 -4.94
N SER A 492 1.93 -0.06 -5.54
CA SER A 492 2.48 -1.20 -4.82
C SER A 492 3.81 -0.80 -4.20
N SER A 493 3.87 -0.66 -2.88
CA SER A 493 5.02 -0.10 -2.18
C SER A 493 5.83 -1.16 -1.44
N GLY A 494 5.18 -1.98 -0.62
CA GLY A 494 5.84 -2.98 0.19
C GLY A 494 6.28 -4.21 -0.59
N LEU A 495 5.46 -4.67 -1.53
CA LEU A 495 5.79 -5.79 -2.42
C LEU A 495 6.53 -5.33 -3.67
N GLY A 496 6.14 -4.20 -4.24
CA GLY A 496 6.71 -3.70 -5.49
C GLY A 496 6.25 -4.51 -6.71
N ALA A 497 4.95 -4.81 -6.79
CA ALA A 497 4.37 -5.63 -7.85
C ALA A 497 4.25 -4.83 -9.16
N MET A 498 5.08 -5.15 -10.16
CA MET A 498 4.89 -4.65 -11.52
C MET A 498 3.55 -5.13 -12.09
N GLY A 499 2.91 -4.32 -12.93
CA GLY A 499 1.59 -4.59 -13.48
C GLY A 499 0.43 -4.15 -12.57
N PHE A 500 0.71 -3.49 -11.44
CA PHE A 500 -0.29 -2.98 -10.50
C PHE A 500 -1.04 -1.75 -11.05
N GLY A 501 -0.36 -0.85 -11.78
CA GLY A 501 -0.86 0.49 -12.11
C GLY A 501 -2.19 0.50 -12.85
N LEU A 502 -2.24 -0.14 -14.02
CA LEU A 502 -3.43 -0.15 -14.89
C LEU A 502 -4.68 -0.74 -14.21
N PRO A 503 -4.64 -1.95 -13.60
CA PRO A 503 -5.81 -2.46 -12.90
C PRO A 503 -6.17 -1.64 -11.65
N ALA A 504 -5.22 -1.08 -10.93
CA ALA A 504 -5.52 -0.18 -9.80
C ALA A 504 -6.26 1.09 -10.26
N ALA A 505 -5.92 1.64 -11.44
CA ALA A 505 -6.68 2.73 -12.06
C ALA A 505 -8.13 2.34 -12.36
N ILE A 506 -8.39 1.09 -12.79
CA ILE A 506 -9.75 0.58 -12.96
C ILE A 506 -10.52 0.69 -11.64
N GLY A 507 -9.93 0.14 -10.56
CA GLY A 507 -10.56 0.17 -9.24
C GLY A 507 -10.83 1.60 -8.74
N ALA A 508 -9.85 2.49 -8.93
CA ALA A 508 -9.98 3.90 -8.55
C ALA A 508 -11.07 4.63 -9.34
N SER A 509 -11.16 4.38 -10.65
CA SER A 509 -12.18 4.97 -11.52
C SER A 509 -13.59 4.49 -11.17
N VAL A 510 -13.73 3.21 -10.81
CA VAL A 510 -15.01 2.66 -10.35
C VAL A 510 -15.43 3.26 -9.01
N ALA A 511 -14.48 3.47 -8.11
CA ALA A 511 -14.74 4.02 -6.78
C ALA A 511 -15.00 5.53 -6.79
N ASN A 512 -14.48 6.25 -7.78
CA ASN A 512 -14.52 7.72 -7.88
C ASN A 512 -14.90 8.14 -9.30
N PRO A 513 -16.17 7.97 -9.70
CA PRO A 513 -16.61 8.17 -11.10
C PRO A 513 -16.42 9.60 -11.63
N ASP A 514 -16.39 10.59 -10.74
CA ASP A 514 -16.23 12.00 -11.09
C ASP A 514 -14.77 12.49 -11.02
N ALA A 515 -13.83 11.64 -10.63
CA ALA A 515 -12.43 12.00 -10.50
C ALA A 515 -11.65 11.76 -11.81
N ILE A 516 -10.63 12.59 -12.04
CA ILE A 516 -9.61 12.31 -13.05
C ILE A 516 -8.72 11.20 -12.48
N VAL A 517 -8.66 10.06 -13.15
CA VAL A 517 -7.78 8.95 -12.79
C VAL A 517 -6.72 8.76 -13.88
N VAL A 518 -5.46 8.84 -13.49
CA VAL A 518 -4.32 8.68 -14.41
C VAL A 518 -3.42 7.56 -13.91
N ASP A 519 -3.16 6.59 -14.78
CA ASP A 519 -2.12 5.59 -14.59
C ASP A 519 -0.81 6.11 -15.17
N ILE A 520 0.19 6.36 -14.33
CA ILE A 520 1.55 6.69 -14.76
C ILE A 520 2.35 5.40 -14.71
N ASP A 521 2.55 4.78 -15.86
CA ASP A 521 3.22 3.47 -15.92
C ASP A 521 4.47 3.50 -16.82
N GLY A 522 5.33 2.52 -16.65
CA GLY A 522 6.45 2.21 -17.56
C GLY A 522 6.08 1.06 -18.47
N ASP A 523 6.70 1.01 -19.65
CA ASP A 523 6.43 -0.02 -20.66
C ASP A 523 6.58 -1.45 -20.15
N GLY A 524 7.57 -1.72 -19.27
CA GLY A 524 7.80 -3.04 -18.70
C GLY A 524 6.78 -3.46 -17.64
N SER A 525 6.22 -2.50 -16.89
CA SER A 525 5.17 -2.77 -15.90
C SER A 525 3.79 -2.84 -16.56
N PHE A 526 3.48 -1.88 -17.43
CA PHE A 526 2.21 -1.79 -18.14
C PHE A 526 1.85 -3.07 -18.90
N ILE A 527 2.82 -3.67 -19.59
CA ILE A 527 2.57 -4.86 -20.43
C ILE A 527 2.13 -6.08 -19.60
N MET A 528 2.47 -6.14 -18.31
CA MET A 528 2.13 -7.30 -17.46
C MET A 528 0.63 -7.47 -17.22
N ASN A 529 -0.16 -6.39 -17.32
CA ASN A 529 -1.62 -6.41 -17.21
C ASN A 529 -2.30 -5.63 -18.36
N VAL A 530 -1.66 -5.55 -19.51
CA VAL A 530 -2.15 -4.83 -20.70
C VAL A 530 -3.55 -5.29 -21.17
N GLN A 531 -3.91 -6.56 -20.90
CA GLN A 531 -5.24 -7.11 -21.22
C GLN A 531 -6.38 -6.37 -20.51
N GLU A 532 -6.10 -5.66 -19.42
CA GLU A 532 -7.10 -4.88 -18.70
C GLU A 532 -7.56 -3.62 -19.45
N LEU A 533 -6.89 -3.24 -20.55
CA LEU A 533 -7.43 -2.27 -21.52
C LEU A 533 -8.79 -2.71 -22.06
N ALA A 534 -9.00 -4.01 -22.25
CA ALA A 534 -10.30 -4.55 -22.65
C ALA A 534 -11.36 -4.37 -21.55
N THR A 535 -10.99 -4.49 -20.27
CA THR A 535 -11.87 -4.19 -19.13
C THR A 535 -12.26 -2.71 -19.13
N ILE A 536 -11.28 -1.81 -19.24
CA ILE A 536 -11.51 -0.36 -19.32
C ILE A 536 -12.48 -0.01 -20.43
N ARG A 537 -12.30 -0.60 -21.60
CA ARG A 537 -13.17 -0.35 -22.77
C ARG A 537 -14.61 -0.82 -22.55
N VAL A 538 -14.78 -2.05 -22.05
CA VAL A 538 -16.12 -2.65 -21.86
C VAL A 538 -16.89 -1.95 -20.75
N GLU A 539 -16.21 -1.59 -19.67
CA GLU A 539 -16.79 -0.88 -18.52
C GLU A 539 -16.93 0.64 -18.76
N ASN A 540 -16.44 1.13 -19.92
CA ASN A 540 -16.44 2.55 -20.30
C ASN A 540 -15.82 3.47 -19.22
N LEU A 541 -14.68 3.08 -18.66
CA LEU A 541 -14.01 3.82 -17.60
C LEU A 541 -13.11 4.93 -18.19
N PRO A 542 -13.19 6.18 -17.70
CA PRO A 542 -12.41 7.30 -18.22
C PRO A 542 -10.95 7.31 -17.73
N VAL A 543 -10.31 6.15 -17.66
CA VAL A 543 -8.91 6.00 -17.23
C VAL A 543 -7.97 6.58 -18.29
N LYS A 544 -7.06 7.44 -17.86
CA LYS A 544 -5.97 7.97 -18.69
C LYS A 544 -4.68 7.22 -18.37
N VAL A 545 -3.94 6.83 -19.40
CA VAL A 545 -2.64 6.17 -19.25
C VAL A 545 -1.56 7.12 -19.78
N LEU A 546 -0.68 7.58 -18.91
CA LEU A 546 0.55 8.30 -19.24
C LEU A 546 1.69 7.29 -19.19
N LEU A 547 2.01 6.68 -20.34
CA LEU A 547 3.01 5.65 -20.44
C LEU A 547 4.40 6.25 -20.66
N LEU A 548 5.28 6.16 -19.69
CA LEU A 548 6.67 6.62 -19.77
C LEU A 548 7.53 5.49 -20.34
N ASN A 549 7.68 5.50 -21.66
CA ASN A 549 8.28 4.40 -22.44
C ASN A 549 9.75 4.68 -22.73
N ASN A 550 10.64 3.96 -22.10
CA ASN A 550 12.08 4.00 -22.35
C ASN A 550 12.64 2.69 -22.93
N GLN A 551 11.79 1.73 -23.25
CA GLN A 551 12.11 0.40 -23.76
C GLN A 551 13.06 -0.41 -22.86
N HIS A 552 13.09 -0.11 -21.56
CA HIS A 552 13.97 -0.78 -20.61
C HIS A 552 13.28 -1.06 -19.28
N LEU A 553 13.74 -2.09 -18.59
CA LEU A 553 13.52 -2.26 -17.16
C LEU A 553 14.38 -1.21 -16.42
N GLY A 554 13.94 0.05 -16.50
CA GLY A 554 14.78 1.22 -16.21
C GLY A 554 15.35 1.27 -14.80
N MET A 555 14.62 0.81 -13.78
CA MET A 555 15.16 0.77 -12.40
C MET A 555 16.27 -0.28 -12.29
N VAL A 556 16.11 -1.45 -12.90
CA VAL A 556 17.17 -2.50 -12.92
C VAL A 556 18.38 -1.99 -13.70
N MET A 557 18.15 -1.37 -14.86
CA MET A 557 19.22 -0.76 -15.67
C MET A 557 19.99 0.32 -14.89
N GLN A 558 19.29 1.17 -14.10
CA GLN A 558 19.94 2.15 -13.23
C GLN A 558 20.88 1.48 -12.21
N TRP A 559 20.49 0.31 -11.68
CA TRP A 559 21.35 -0.45 -10.76
C TRP A 559 22.53 -1.08 -11.50
N GLU A 560 22.35 -1.57 -12.74
CA GLU A 560 23.44 -2.05 -13.59
C GLU A 560 24.46 -0.95 -13.85
N ASP A 561 24.00 0.25 -14.18
CA ASP A 561 24.87 1.40 -14.41
C ASP A 561 25.70 1.76 -13.17
N ARG A 562 25.05 1.78 -12.01
CA ARG A 562 25.68 2.27 -10.77
C ARG A 562 26.53 1.23 -10.05
N PHE A 563 26.12 -0.03 -10.07
CA PHE A 563 26.71 -1.06 -9.21
C PHE A 563 27.29 -2.25 -9.96
N TYR A 564 27.02 -2.38 -11.27
CA TYR A 564 27.45 -3.51 -12.09
C TYR A 564 28.22 -3.10 -13.36
N LYS A 565 28.90 -1.95 -13.33
CA LYS A 565 29.75 -1.46 -14.44
C LYS A 565 29.02 -1.33 -15.78
N ALA A 566 27.72 -0.99 -15.72
CA ALA A 566 26.85 -0.93 -16.88
C ALA A 566 26.76 -2.24 -17.68
N ASN A 567 26.99 -3.38 -17.03
CA ASN A 567 26.81 -4.69 -17.65
C ASN A 567 25.32 -4.98 -17.81
N ARG A 568 24.82 -4.97 -19.05
CA ARG A 568 23.40 -5.19 -19.35
C ARG A 568 23.03 -6.65 -19.22
N ALA A 569 22.08 -6.93 -18.30
CA ALA A 569 21.61 -8.28 -17.97
C ALA A 569 20.10 -8.40 -18.26
N HIS A 570 19.74 -8.40 -19.55
CA HIS A 570 18.35 -8.61 -20.02
C HIS A 570 17.38 -7.48 -19.63
N THR A 571 17.85 -6.25 -19.58
CA THR A 571 17.04 -5.07 -19.20
C THR A 571 16.44 -4.32 -20.39
N TYR A 572 16.86 -4.60 -21.62
CA TYR A 572 16.28 -4.04 -22.84
C TYR A 572 15.01 -4.82 -23.23
N LEU A 573 13.93 -4.10 -23.48
CA LEU A 573 12.61 -4.66 -23.83
C LEU A 573 12.24 -4.50 -25.30
N GLY A 574 13.04 -3.73 -26.07
CA GLY A 574 12.85 -3.55 -27.50
C GLY A 574 13.31 -4.77 -28.31
N ASP A 575 13.18 -4.68 -29.65
CA ASP A 575 13.69 -5.69 -30.57
C ASP A 575 15.17 -5.40 -30.88
N PRO A 576 16.12 -6.27 -30.47
CA PRO A 576 17.55 -6.05 -30.75
C PRO A 576 17.90 -6.04 -32.24
N ALA A 577 17.06 -6.63 -33.09
CA ALA A 577 17.29 -6.64 -34.55
C ALA A 577 16.78 -5.34 -35.20
N LYS A 578 16.03 -4.51 -34.46
CA LYS A 578 15.38 -3.31 -34.95
C LYS A 578 15.41 -2.18 -33.90
N GLU A 579 16.57 -1.83 -33.40
CA GLU A 579 16.78 -0.87 -32.32
C GLU A 579 16.17 0.53 -32.58
N ASN A 580 15.91 0.88 -33.85
CA ASN A 580 15.29 2.14 -34.23
C ASN A 580 13.74 2.10 -34.20
N GLU A 581 13.14 0.92 -33.99
CA GLU A 581 11.70 0.74 -33.88
C GLU A 581 11.29 0.65 -32.42
N ILE A 582 10.21 1.34 -32.04
CA ILE A 582 9.63 1.21 -30.69
C ILE A 582 8.81 -0.08 -30.65
N PHE A 583 9.25 -1.03 -29.85
CA PHE A 583 8.64 -2.34 -29.71
C PHE A 583 8.48 -2.71 -28.22
N PRO A 584 7.36 -3.34 -27.83
CA PRO A 584 6.13 -3.52 -28.64
C PRO A 584 5.42 -2.19 -28.93
N ASN A 585 4.58 -2.18 -29.95
CA ASN A 585 3.83 -0.99 -30.32
C ASN A 585 2.58 -0.81 -29.42
N MET A 586 2.68 0.04 -28.41
CA MET A 586 1.62 0.26 -27.42
C MET A 586 0.36 0.88 -27.99
N LEU A 587 0.47 1.65 -29.10
CA LEU A 587 -0.67 2.23 -29.79
C LEU A 587 -1.55 1.14 -30.44
N GLN A 588 -0.90 0.05 -30.93
CA GLN A 588 -1.62 -1.08 -31.50
C GLN A 588 -2.36 -1.87 -30.41
N PHE A 589 -1.80 -2.04 -29.21
CA PHE A 589 -2.52 -2.64 -28.09
C PHE A 589 -3.76 -1.83 -27.72
N ALA A 590 -3.63 -0.50 -27.59
CA ALA A 590 -4.75 0.38 -27.32
C ALA A 590 -5.81 0.31 -28.46
N GLY A 591 -5.36 0.36 -29.72
CA GLY A 591 -6.20 0.25 -30.90
C GLY A 591 -6.95 -1.08 -30.99
N ALA A 592 -6.32 -2.20 -30.65
CA ALA A 592 -6.96 -3.52 -30.60
C ALA A 592 -8.11 -3.57 -29.57
N CYS A 593 -8.04 -2.75 -28.52
CA CYS A 593 -9.10 -2.60 -27.53
C CYS A 593 -10.05 -1.43 -27.84
N GLY A 594 -9.86 -0.72 -28.97
CA GLY A 594 -10.70 0.42 -29.35
C GLY A 594 -10.52 1.65 -28.46
N ILE A 595 -9.32 1.81 -27.86
CA ILE A 595 -8.96 2.95 -27.02
C ILE A 595 -8.14 3.94 -27.86
N PRO A 596 -8.53 5.24 -27.90
CA PRO A 596 -7.73 6.29 -28.53
C PRO A 596 -6.32 6.37 -27.94
N ALA A 597 -5.32 6.51 -28.81
CA ALA A 597 -3.93 6.58 -28.36
C ALA A 597 -3.12 7.49 -29.28
N ALA A 598 -2.09 8.15 -28.70
CA ALA A 598 -1.11 8.89 -29.43
C ALA A 598 0.30 8.63 -28.86
N ARG A 599 1.32 8.96 -29.67
CA ARG A 599 2.73 8.94 -29.25
C ARG A 599 3.30 10.33 -29.36
N VAL A 600 4.06 10.72 -28.34
CA VAL A 600 4.80 11.98 -28.33
C VAL A 600 6.29 11.71 -28.08
N THR A 601 7.13 12.36 -28.88
CA THR A 601 8.59 12.16 -28.86
C THR A 601 9.36 13.46 -28.60
N LYS A 602 8.69 14.62 -28.74
CA LYS A 602 9.30 15.93 -28.58
C LYS A 602 8.73 16.68 -27.40
N LYS A 603 9.62 17.30 -26.62
CA LYS A 603 9.26 18.05 -25.42
C LYS A 603 8.28 19.20 -25.69
N GLU A 604 8.39 19.89 -26.81
CA GLU A 604 7.52 21.01 -27.20
C GLU A 604 6.07 20.61 -27.46
N GLU A 605 5.84 19.36 -27.92
CA GLU A 605 4.52 18.82 -28.23
C GLU A 605 3.81 18.21 -27.00
N LEU A 606 4.55 18.00 -25.90
CA LEU A 606 4.09 17.20 -24.75
C LEU A 606 2.87 17.81 -24.05
N ARG A 607 2.88 19.13 -23.83
CA ARG A 607 1.78 19.80 -23.09
C ARG A 607 0.45 19.65 -23.83
N ASP A 608 0.46 19.86 -25.13
CA ASP A 608 -0.74 19.73 -25.96
C ASP A 608 -1.20 18.27 -26.06
N ALA A 609 -0.26 17.32 -26.08
CA ALA A 609 -0.57 15.90 -26.07
C ALA A 609 -1.21 15.46 -24.74
N ILE A 610 -0.70 15.92 -23.59
CA ILE A 610 -1.31 15.62 -22.27
C ILE A 610 -2.67 16.32 -22.16
N GLN A 611 -2.83 17.55 -22.61
CA GLN A 611 -4.11 18.24 -22.62
C GLN A 611 -5.14 17.46 -23.48
N THR A 612 -4.75 17.00 -24.68
CA THR A 612 -5.59 16.17 -25.54
C THR A 612 -6.00 14.87 -24.87
N MET A 613 -5.06 14.21 -24.15
CA MET A 613 -5.37 13.01 -23.36
C MET A 613 -6.44 13.30 -22.30
N LEU A 614 -6.30 14.40 -21.57
CA LEU A 614 -7.22 14.78 -20.49
C LEU A 614 -8.60 15.17 -21.03
N ASP A 615 -8.66 15.93 -22.13
CA ASP A 615 -9.89 16.45 -22.72
C ASP A 615 -10.68 15.41 -23.53
N THR A 616 -10.03 14.33 -23.98
CA THR A 616 -10.70 13.26 -24.71
C THR A 616 -11.68 12.52 -23.79
N PRO A 617 -12.98 12.45 -24.12
CA PRO A 617 -13.92 11.66 -23.33
C PRO A 617 -13.58 10.17 -23.30
N GLY A 618 -13.77 9.53 -22.14
CA GLY A 618 -13.47 8.11 -21.95
C GLY A 618 -11.96 7.81 -21.78
N PRO A 619 -11.53 6.57 -22.01
CA PRO A 619 -10.15 6.16 -21.83
C PRO A 619 -9.22 6.73 -22.92
N TYR A 620 -7.95 6.90 -22.57
CA TYR A 620 -6.92 7.34 -23.51
C TYR A 620 -5.54 6.82 -23.10
N LEU A 621 -4.71 6.45 -24.08
CA LEU A 621 -3.31 6.08 -23.85
C LEU A 621 -2.38 7.07 -24.55
N LEU A 622 -1.50 7.72 -23.79
CA LEU A 622 -0.44 8.58 -24.31
C LEU A 622 0.92 7.91 -24.09
N ASP A 623 1.55 7.45 -25.19
CA ASP A 623 2.87 6.82 -25.20
C ASP A 623 3.95 7.89 -25.31
N VAL A 624 4.59 8.22 -24.19
CA VAL A 624 5.64 9.25 -24.07
C VAL A 624 7.01 8.59 -24.16
N ILE A 625 7.73 8.87 -25.23
CA ILE A 625 9.07 8.30 -25.41
C ILE A 625 10.09 9.07 -24.60
N CYS A 626 10.73 8.36 -23.65
CA CYS A 626 11.66 8.93 -22.69
C CYS A 626 13.09 8.40 -22.92
N PRO A 627 14.14 9.19 -22.62
CA PRO A 627 15.51 8.71 -22.65
C PRO A 627 15.75 7.70 -21.51
N HIS A 628 16.34 6.56 -21.87
CA HIS A 628 16.65 5.52 -20.89
C HIS A 628 17.83 5.87 -19.97
N GLN A 629 18.62 6.87 -20.33
CA GLN A 629 19.78 7.32 -19.56
C GLN A 629 19.41 8.11 -18.30
N GLU A 630 18.14 8.51 -18.15
CA GLU A 630 17.67 9.25 -16.98
C GLU A 630 17.55 8.34 -15.76
N HIS A 631 18.10 8.78 -14.64
CA HIS A 631 18.06 8.05 -13.37
C HIS A 631 17.14 8.74 -12.36
N VAL A 632 16.58 7.96 -11.46
CA VAL A 632 15.87 8.50 -10.30
C VAL A 632 16.87 9.03 -9.30
N LEU A 633 16.88 10.33 -9.12
CA LEU A 633 17.74 11.06 -8.19
C LEU A 633 16.91 12.09 -7.40
N PRO A 634 17.30 12.41 -6.16
CA PRO A 634 18.43 11.86 -5.41
C PRO A 634 18.26 10.38 -5.08
N MET A 635 19.38 9.72 -4.70
CA MET A 635 19.38 8.31 -4.31
C MET A 635 20.34 8.08 -3.14
N ILE A 636 19.87 7.42 -2.09
CA ILE A 636 20.72 6.81 -1.05
C ILE A 636 20.84 5.32 -1.39
N PRO A 637 22.04 4.79 -1.65
CA PRO A 637 22.22 3.36 -1.95
C PRO A 637 21.69 2.46 -0.82
N SER A 638 21.29 1.24 -1.18
CA SER A 638 20.79 0.27 -0.18
C SER A 638 21.82 0.05 0.94
N GLY A 639 21.37 0.15 2.19
CA GLY A 639 22.26 0.06 3.36
C GLY A 639 23.17 1.28 3.57
N GLY A 640 23.03 2.32 2.75
CA GLY A 640 23.75 3.60 2.89
C GLY A 640 23.13 4.51 3.95
N THR A 641 23.81 5.63 4.19
CA THR A 641 23.43 6.70 5.12
C THR A 641 23.15 7.99 4.35
N PHE A 642 22.67 9.02 5.02
CA PHE A 642 22.51 10.36 4.39
C PHE A 642 23.82 10.87 3.75
N LYS A 643 25.00 10.52 4.26
CA LYS A 643 26.29 10.94 3.72
C LYS A 643 26.60 10.32 2.35
N ASP A 644 25.94 9.22 2.04
CA ASP A 644 26.12 8.47 0.78
C ASP A 644 25.12 8.93 -0.30
N VAL A 645 24.38 10.03 -0.05
CA VAL A 645 23.38 10.54 -1.00
C VAL A 645 24.03 10.94 -2.32
N ILE A 646 23.46 10.43 -3.40
CA ILE A 646 23.83 10.74 -4.78
C ILE A 646 22.81 11.73 -5.31
N THR A 647 23.25 12.94 -5.61
CA THR A 647 22.39 14.02 -6.11
C THR A 647 22.56 14.27 -7.61
N GLU A 648 23.72 13.88 -8.15
CA GLU A 648 24.06 14.04 -9.55
C GLU A 648 24.67 12.74 -10.09
N GLY A 649 24.56 12.54 -11.38
CA GLY A 649 25.15 11.39 -12.03
C GLY A 649 25.03 11.48 -13.54
N ASP A 650 25.99 10.89 -14.22
CA ASP A 650 25.98 10.63 -15.66
C ASP A 650 25.36 9.27 -16.01
N GLY A 651 24.67 8.65 -15.05
CA GLY A 651 24.15 7.29 -15.16
C GLY A 651 25.16 6.19 -14.89
N ARG A 652 26.40 6.53 -14.52
CA ARG A 652 27.49 5.55 -14.32
C ARG A 652 27.93 5.51 -12.87
N THR A 653 28.30 4.33 -12.42
CA THR A 653 28.92 4.14 -11.12
C THR A 653 30.29 4.81 -11.11
N LYS A 654 30.56 5.64 -10.10
CA LYS A 654 31.93 6.07 -9.80
C LYS A 654 32.57 4.95 -8.97
N TYR A 655 33.67 4.41 -9.43
CA TYR A 655 34.50 3.43 -8.72
C TYR A 655 35.62 4.15 -8.00
#